data_c6adaa467c9b7b22c30b412b951f63b2
#
_entry.id   c6adaa467c9b7b22c30b412b951f63b2
#
_cell.length_a   1.000
_cell.length_b   1.000
_cell.length_c   1.000
_cell.angle_alpha   90.00
_cell.angle_beta   90.00
_cell.angle_gamma   90.00
#
_symmetry.space_group_name_H-M   'P 1'
#
loop_
_entity.id
_entity.type
_entity.pdbx_description
1 polymer ?
#
loop_
_entity_poly.entity_id
_entity_poly.type
_entity_poly.pdbx_seq_one_letter_code
_entity_poly.pdbx_strand_id
1 'polypeptide(L)'
;FDPFFNFRATEYIVENGLTEYFEWHDDKSWYPLGRDVSATSQVLLHVTTATTYEIFGGTLPLYDFTILFPAIIGSLTVVVIFLLVRLFAGTTAGLFASLLFAVSLPIIVRGTLGWFKSEPLGIFYGILGLYLFLSGIKSENKKIAALKLISGGVILSFAVTSWGGSQFFILPIGLFILAVPFVRKDHKFLVWSIPLFVVTFFITLLMFERPGKDFLFGLGGFTLIIPSIFLLACTFIQKISKDKNKLRNGLFLLFSIILIGSSVLILNIESNFLPLPTFRYLNAINPFLSTTSPLVDSVAEHSTTNLKMSFLFHSVWLIFSGIGVWILLSKKIPQTKIFDHNDMRIFVLILGVSGVYVSSVFIRLEVFASISLIIISSICLSILTKEIFKIDFSGKKNYLFKISYIGIILFLFITPLVIPSNINWLSIADEPPIILTGATSYGPSNDWLEALDWIKMNTPEDAKIASWWDYGYWITALSDRTTFIDNATLGTWQIQKMANIFFNNPNASFNLLEEWGADYVVIYVAGNKIPGDYLGEPIYLLGGGGDESKLIWMLKISQNPIDIQGNDISSSSATTFLPLTQFLNQDAITPTDYFWNETLLGKLIPFKLVGYYDVNTELSYDIWSPGRLPVSVLDIKYDSDEDPFQLVYTSPSFNEKLNKPFTTVFVYKINHNYIVEN
;
A
#
# COMPACT_ATOMS: atom_id res chain seq x y z
N PHE A 1 11.47 -0.89 0.91
CA PHE A 1 11.81 -2.30 1.08
C PHE A 1 11.30 -3.18 -0.07
N ASP A 2 10.00 -3.15 -0.43
CA ASP A 2 9.43 -3.98 -1.52
C ASP A 2 10.14 -3.82 -2.88
N PRO A 3 10.65 -2.64 -3.30
CA PRO A 3 11.35 -2.51 -4.56
C PRO A 3 12.53 -3.47 -4.72
N PHE A 4 13.26 -3.77 -3.66
CA PHE A 4 14.41 -4.68 -3.73
C PHE A 4 14.02 -6.14 -3.91
N PHE A 5 12.96 -6.59 -3.23
CA PHE A 5 12.43 -7.92 -3.49
C PHE A 5 11.90 -8.04 -4.93
N ASN A 6 11.17 -7.04 -5.40
CA ASN A 6 10.66 -7.03 -6.77
C ASN A 6 11.79 -7.00 -7.80
N PHE A 7 12.89 -6.27 -7.51
CA PHE A 7 14.10 -6.28 -8.34
C PHE A 7 14.71 -7.68 -8.38
N ARG A 8 15.02 -8.29 -7.21
CA ARG A 8 15.58 -9.65 -7.11
C ARG A 8 14.72 -10.69 -7.82
N ALA A 9 13.40 -10.60 -7.68
CA ALA A 9 12.47 -11.51 -8.36
C ALA A 9 12.44 -11.29 -9.89
N THR A 10 12.60 -10.05 -10.34
CA THR A 10 12.72 -9.74 -11.78
C THR A 10 14.06 -10.21 -12.35
N GLU A 11 15.14 -9.99 -11.61
CA GLU A 11 16.50 -10.46 -11.93
C GLU A 11 16.52 -11.99 -12.07
N TYR A 12 15.89 -12.71 -11.15
CA TYR A 12 15.78 -14.15 -11.21
C TYR A 12 15.12 -14.64 -12.52
N ILE A 13 14.06 -13.95 -13.00
CA ILE A 13 13.43 -14.27 -14.28
C ILE A 13 14.39 -14.03 -15.45
N VAL A 14 15.12 -12.91 -15.45
CA VAL A 14 16.04 -12.54 -16.52
C VAL A 14 17.21 -13.52 -16.61
N GLU A 15 17.70 -14.01 -15.47
CA GLU A 15 18.84 -14.94 -15.41
C GLU A 15 18.46 -16.40 -15.65
N ASN A 16 17.31 -16.85 -15.11
CA ASN A 16 16.93 -18.28 -15.08
C ASN A 16 15.72 -18.60 -15.99
N GLY A 17 14.98 -17.57 -16.41
CA GLY A 17 13.80 -17.75 -17.25
C GLY A 17 12.50 -17.92 -16.45
N LEU A 18 11.37 -17.81 -17.19
CA LEU A 18 10.03 -17.85 -16.59
C LEU A 18 9.66 -19.19 -15.96
N THR A 19 10.10 -20.31 -16.54
CA THR A 19 9.76 -21.65 -16.02
C THR A 19 10.35 -21.84 -14.63
N GLU A 20 11.63 -21.57 -14.48
CA GLU A 20 12.34 -21.68 -13.20
C GLU A 20 11.77 -20.72 -12.15
N TYR A 21 11.33 -19.52 -12.58
CA TYR A 21 10.69 -18.56 -11.66
C TYR A 21 9.39 -19.10 -11.06
N PHE A 22 8.56 -19.79 -11.81
CA PHE A 22 7.32 -20.34 -11.28
C PHE A 22 7.53 -21.56 -10.36
N GLU A 23 8.71 -22.19 -10.42
CA GLU A 23 9.13 -23.27 -9.53
C GLU A 23 10.07 -22.79 -8.41
N TRP A 24 10.35 -21.48 -8.35
CA TRP A 24 11.35 -20.94 -7.43
C TRP A 24 10.88 -20.98 -5.98
N HIS A 25 11.59 -21.81 -5.18
CA HIS A 25 11.56 -21.79 -3.74
C HIS A 25 12.73 -20.97 -3.22
N ASP A 26 12.47 -19.86 -2.51
CA ASP A 26 13.48 -18.95 -1.98
C ASP A 26 13.87 -19.35 -0.56
N ASP A 27 14.98 -20.05 -0.42
CA ASP A 27 15.53 -20.52 0.86
C ASP A 27 16.18 -19.38 1.69
N LYS A 28 16.47 -18.23 1.08
CA LYS A 28 17.06 -17.07 1.78
C LYS A 28 16.06 -16.22 2.54
N SER A 29 14.78 -16.42 2.29
CA SER A 29 13.69 -15.73 2.99
C SER A 29 12.93 -16.71 3.87
N TRP A 30 12.47 -16.25 5.05
CA TRP A 30 11.60 -17.05 5.94
C TRP A 30 12.22 -18.37 6.42
N TYR A 31 13.53 -18.33 6.77
CA TYR A 31 14.22 -19.49 7.30
C TYR A 31 13.50 -20.03 8.57
N PRO A 32 13.41 -21.37 8.79
CA PRO A 32 13.96 -22.46 7.95
C PRO A 32 13.02 -22.94 6.84
N LEU A 33 11.82 -22.37 6.71
CA LEU A 33 10.78 -22.89 5.80
C LEU A 33 10.97 -22.44 4.37
N GLY A 34 11.64 -21.33 4.12
CA GLY A 34 11.68 -20.70 2.81
C GLY A 34 10.33 -20.15 2.34
N ARG A 35 10.23 -19.75 1.07
CA ARG A 35 8.97 -19.33 0.46
C ARG A 35 8.85 -19.69 -1.00
N ASP A 36 7.70 -20.19 -1.42
CA ASP A 36 7.36 -20.34 -2.83
C ASP A 36 6.98 -18.96 -3.37
N VAL A 37 7.83 -18.41 -4.26
CA VAL A 37 7.70 -17.04 -4.71
C VAL A 37 6.43 -16.83 -5.54
N SER A 38 6.08 -17.77 -6.43
CA SER A 38 4.88 -17.70 -7.26
C SER A 38 3.60 -17.72 -6.45
N ALA A 39 3.54 -18.52 -5.36
CA ALA A 39 2.38 -18.65 -4.50
C ALA A 39 2.22 -17.48 -3.50
N THR A 40 3.33 -16.83 -3.12
CA THR A 40 3.35 -15.80 -2.07
C THR A 40 3.49 -14.37 -2.60
N SER A 41 3.82 -14.17 -3.88
CA SER A 41 4.06 -12.85 -4.48
C SER A 41 3.02 -12.48 -5.54
N GLN A 42 3.01 -11.20 -5.89
CA GLN A 42 2.20 -10.67 -6.99
C GLN A 42 3.05 -10.71 -8.27
N VAL A 43 3.08 -11.88 -8.90
CA VAL A 43 4.03 -12.27 -9.96
C VAL A 43 4.02 -11.38 -11.20
N LEU A 44 2.90 -10.72 -11.50
CA LEU A 44 2.77 -10.05 -12.79
C LEU A 44 3.63 -8.78 -12.91
N LEU A 45 4.01 -8.15 -11.80
CA LEU A 45 5.00 -7.07 -11.83
C LEU A 45 6.35 -7.61 -12.34
N HIS A 46 6.82 -8.71 -11.75
CA HIS A 46 8.12 -9.33 -12.11
C HIS A 46 8.12 -9.79 -13.56
N VAL A 47 7.10 -10.55 -13.98
CA VAL A 47 6.94 -11.06 -15.34
C VAL A 47 6.85 -9.94 -16.37
N THR A 48 6.02 -8.91 -16.11
CA THR A 48 5.87 -7.78 -17.04
C THR A 48 7.19 -7.01 -17.17
N THR A 49 7.88 -6.77 -16.05
CA THR A 49 9.12 -6.01 -16.08
C THR A 49 10.23 -6.79 -16.77
N ALA A 50 10.41 -8.07 -16.46
CA ALA A 50 11.40 -8.93 -17.12
C ALA A 50 11.15 -9.01 -18.63
N THR A 51 9.91 -9.29 -19.05
CA THR A 51 9.56 -9.35 -20.47
C THR A 51 9.77 -8.00 -21.19
N THR A 52 9.42 -6.89 -20.56
CA THR A 52 9.65 -5.57 -21.16
C THR A 52 11.12 -5.19 -21.20
N TYR A 53 11.91 -5.64 -20.22
CA TYR A 53 13.36 -5.47 -20.20
C TYR A 53 14.03 -6.26 -21.34
N GLU A 54 13.68 -7.51 -21.54
CA GLU A 54 14.20 -8.33 -22.65
C GLU A 54 13.93 -7.72 -24.03
N ILE A 55 12.76 -7.05 -24.18
CA ILE A 55 12.37 -6.44 -25.47
C ILE A 55 13.01 -5.05 -25.65
N PHE A 56 13.04 -4.23 -24.62
CA PHE A 56 13.35 -2.80 -24.71
C PHE A 56 14.56 -2.35 -23.88
N GLY A 57 15.09 -3.19 -22.99
CA GLY A 57 16.19 -2.83 -22.08
C GLY A 57 17.50 -2.50 -22.79
N GLY A 58 17.79 -3.21 -23.91
CA GLY A 58 19.00 -2.96 -24.71
C GLY A 58 20.27 -3.15 -23.88
N THR A 59 21.07 -2.09 -23.73
CA THR A 59 22.32 -2.07 -22.94
C THR A 59 22.15 -1.48 -21.53
N LEU A 60 20.93 -1.07 -21.16
CA LEU A 60 20.68 -0.51 -19.84
C LEU A 60 20.75 -1.61 -18.78
N PRO A 61 21.46 -1.43 -17.65
CA PRO A 61 21.43 -2.37 -16.54
C PRO A 61 19.99 -2.61 -16.04
N LEU A 62 19.67 -3.84 -15.65
CA LEU A 62 18.33 -4.16 -15.15
C LEU A 62 17.92 -3.28 -13.96
N TYR A 63 18.86 -3.00 -13.07
CA TYR A 63 18.64 -2.12 -11.93
C TYR A 63 18.14 -0.73 -12.35
N ASP A 64 18.83 -0.10 -13.30
CA ASP A 64 18.44 1.23 -13.81
C ASP A 64 17.09 1.18 -14.54
N PHE A 65 16.83 0.10 -15.28
CA PHE A 65 15.54 -0.12 -15.93
C PHE A 65 14.39 -0.17 -14.90
N THR A 66 14.58 -0.88 -13.78
CA THR A 66 13.57 -0.97 -12.73
C THR A 66 13.34 0.35 -12.01
N ILE A 67 14.35 1.21 -11.89
CA ILE A 67 14.21 2.58 -11.38
C ILE A 67 13.29 3.42 -12.29
N LEU A 68 13.45 3.30 -13.61
CA LEU A 68 12.67 4.06 -14.60
C LEU A 68 11.26 3.49 -14.81
N PHE A 69 11.05 2.20 -14.57
CA PHE A 69 9.82 1.48 -14.88
C PHE A 69 8.55 2.13 -14.32
N PRO A 70 8.46 2.53 -13.03
CA PRO A 70 7.26 3.17 -12.47
C PRO A 70 6.88 4.46 -13.18
N ALA A 71 7.85 5.31 -13.53
CA ALA A 71 7.62 6.57 -14.23
C ALA A 71 7.14 6.35 -15.68
N ILE A 72 7.66 5.33 -16.36
CA ILE A 72 7.21 4.94 -17.71
C ILE A 72 5.76 4.46 -17.64
N ILE A 73 5.42 3.56 -16.73
CA ILE A 73 4.06 3.05 -16.55
C ILE A 73 3.09 4.18 -16.14
N GLY A 74 3.52 5.08 -15.25
CA GLY A 74 2.76 6.29 -14.88
C GLY A 74 2.43 7.15 -16.11
N SER A 75 3.42 7.38 -16.97
CA SER A 75 3.25 8.15 -18.22
C SER A 75 2.29 7.48 -19.19
N LEU A 76 2.35 6.15 -19.33
CA LEU A 76 1.38 5.39 -20.15
C LEU A 76 -0.03 5.45 -19.53
N THR A 77 -0.14 5.48 -18.22
CA THR A 77 -1.42 5.59 -17.51
C THR A 77 -2.12 6.93 -17.80
N VAL A 78 -1.34 8.02 -17.99
CA VAL A 78 -1.90 9.33 -18.42
C VAL A 78 -2.64 9.21 -19.75
N VAL A 79 -2.13 8.40 -20.68
CA VAL A 79 -2.82 8.15 -21.98
C VAL A 79 -4.08 7.33 -21.77
N VAL A 80 -4.04 6.32 -20.90
CA VAL A 80 -5.18 5.45 -20.64
C VAL A 80 -6.32 6.19 -19.94
N ILE A 81 -6.01 7.04 -18.95
CA ILE A 81 -7.03 7.86 -18.27
C ILE A 81 -7.66 8.88 -19.25
N PHE A 82 -6.87 9.43 -20.18
CA PHE A 82 -7.41 10.24 -21.27
C PHE A 82 -8.46 9.47 -22.06
N LEU A 83 -8.15 8.25 -22.51
CA LEU A 83 -9.05 7.42 -23.30
C LEU A 83 -10.33 7.09 -22.53
N LEU A 84 -10.19 6.73 -21.25
CA LEU A 84 -11.31 6.42 -20.38
C LEU A 84 -12.26 7.61 -20.23
N VAL A 85 -11.73 8.78 -19.87
CA VAL A 85 -12.57 9.97 -19.61
C VAL A 85 -13.12 10.57 -20.91
N ARG A 86 -12.37 10.47 -22.01
CA ARG A 86 -12.87 10.80 -23.34
C ARG A 86 -14.09 9.96 -23.71
N LEU A 87 -14.13 8.69 -23.33
CA LEU A 87 -15.27 7.80 -23.56
C LEU A 87 -16.55 8.31 -22.87
N PHE A 88 -16.41 8.93 -21.69
CA PHE A 88 -17.52 9.47 -20.91
C PHE A 88 -18.00 10.83 -21.42
N ALA A 89 -17.11 11.80 -21.54
CA ALA A 89 -17.46 13.22 -21.64
C ALA A 89 -16.70 13.98 -22.75
N GLY A 90 -16.01 13.25 -23.64
CA GLY A 90 -15.32 13.80 -24.80
C GLY A 90 -13.91 14.31 -24.53
N THR A 91 -13.28 14.80 -25.62
CA THR A 91 -11.83 15.10 -25.64
C THR A 91 -11.39 16.13 -24.61
N THR A 92 -12.15 17.21 -24.40
CA THR A 92 -11.81 18.25 -23.41
C THR A 92 -11.75 17.70 -21.98
N ALA A 93 -12.69 16.82 -21.62
CA ALA A 93 -12.67 16.16 -20.31
C ALA A 93 -11.48 15.20 -20.18
N GLY A 94 -11.17 14.45 -21.26
CA GLY A 94 -10.00 13.59 -21.31
C GLY A 94 -8.69 14.36 -21.08
N LEU A 95 -8.51 15.52 -21.71
CA LEU A 95 -7.32 16.37 -21.54
C LEU A 95 -7.19 16.88 -20.10
N PHE A 96 -8.29 17.33 -19.48
CA PHE A 96 -8.27 17.70 -18.07
C PHE A 96 -7.91 16.51 -17.18
N ALA A 97 -8.46 15.33 -17.46
CA ALA A 97 -8.15 14.13 -16.68
C ALA A 97 -6.66 13.75 -16.78
N SER A 98 -6.07 13.82 -17.97
CA SER A 98 -4.63 13.59 -18.17
C SER A 98 -3.77 14.56 -17.36
N LEU A 99 -4.11 15.85 -17.43
CA LEU A 99 -3.37 16.88 -16.70
C LEU A 99 -3.49 16.70 -15.19
N LEU A 100 -4.71 16.49 -14.67
CA LEU A 100 -4.96 16.26 -13.25
C LEU A 100 -4.25 15.01 -12.73
N PHE A 101 -4.27 13.93 -13.53
CA PHE A 101 -3.60 12.68 -13.17
C PHE A 101 -2.09 12.84 -13.09
N ALA A 102 -1.49 13.54 -14.06
CA ALA A 102 -0.04 13.76 -14.12
C ALA A 102 0.51 14.58 -12.93
N VAL A 103 -0.33 15.45 -12.33
CA VAL A 103 0.09 16.31 -11.20
C VAL A 103 -0.54 15.91 -9.86
N SER A 104 -1.26 14.80 -9.79
CA SER A 104 -1.94 14.35 -8.58
C SER A 104 -0.96 13.76 -7.58
N LEU A 105 -0.87 14.33 -6.38
CA LEU A 105 0.06 13.90 -5.34
C LEU A 105 -0.05 12.41 -4.98
N PRO A 106 -1.24 11.82 -4.71
CA PRO A 106 -1.33 10.39 -4.40
C PRO A 106 -0.90 9.47 -5.55
N ILE A 107 -0.96 9.95 -6.80
CA ILE A 107 -0.46 9.21 -7.97
C ILE A 107 1.05 9.32 -8.08
N ILE A 108 1.60 10.54 -7.93
CA ILE A 108 3.04 10.80 -8.03
C ILE A 108 3.80 10.01 -6.97
N VAL A 109 3.39 10.10 -5.71
CA VAL A 109 4.04 9.40 -4.58
C VAL A 109 4.10 7.88 -4.79
N ARG A 110 3.15 7.31 -5.55
CA ARG A 110 3.11 5.87 -5.89
C ARG A 110 3.74 5.54 -7.24
N GLY A 111 4.39 6.47 -7.90
CA GLY A 111 4.95 6.29 -9.25
C GLY A 111 6.23 7.07 -9.50
N THR A 112 6.92 7.55 -8.46
CA THR A 112 8.23 8.20 -8.56
C THR A 112 9.31 7.24 -9.05
N LEU A 113 10.41 7.80 -9.53
CA LEU A 113 11.61 7.03 -9.89
C LEU A 113 12.05 6.16 -8.70
N GLY A 114 12.37 4.91 -8.96
CA GLY A 114 12.76 3.95 -7.92
C GLY A 114 11.61 3.36 -7.09
N TRP A 115 10.38 3.83 -7.24
CA TRP A 115 9.21 3.21 -6.59
C TRP A 115 8.77 1.94 -7.35
N PHE A 116 9.68 0.98 -7.45
CA PHE A 116 9.47 -0.28 -8.17
C PHE A 116 8.57 -1.22 -7.36
N LYS A 117 7.30 -0.84 -7.25
CA LYS A 117 6.24 -1.56 -6.56
C LYS A 117 5.07 -1.90 -7.49
N SER A 118 4.16 -2.67 -6.98
CA SER A 118 3.00 -3.20 -7.71
C SER A 118 1.95 -2.13 -8.07
N GLU A 119 1.89 -1.01 -7.32
CA GLU A 119 0.84 0.00 -7.45
C GLU A 119 0.77 0.64 -8.85
N PRO A 120 1.86 1.16 -9.44
CA PRO A 120 1.81 1.78 -10.77
C PRO A 120 1.25 0.86 -11.84
N LEU A 121 1.73 -0.39 -11.87
CA LEU A 121 1.31 -1.38 -12.86
C LEU A 121 -0.15 -1.83 -12.64
N GLY A 122 -0.54 -2.05 -11.38
CA GLY A 122 -1.91 -2.39 -11.03
C GLY A 122 -2.91 -1.30 -11.39
N ILE A 123 -2.55 -0.02 -11.22
CA ILE A 123 -3.35 1.14 -11.62
C ILE A 123 -3.46 1.20 -13.14
N PHE A 124 -2.36 1.04 -13.86
CA PHE A 124 -2.33 1.03 -15.33
C PHE A 124 -3.28 -0.02 -15.90
N TYR A 125 -3.11 -1.28 -15.49
CA TYR A 125 -3.97 -2.36 -15.96
C TYR A 125 -5.43 -2.19 -15.47
N GLY A 126 -5.65 -1.69 -14.27
CA GLY A 126 -6.99 -1.44 -13.74
C GLY A 126 -7.76 -0.42 -14.56
N ILE A 127 -7.17 0.74 -14.87
CA ILE A 127 -7.80 1.79 -15.68
C ILE A 127 -7.97 1.32 -17.13
N LEU A 128 -6.98 0.59 -17.68
CA LEU A 128 -7.08 0.02 -19.03
C LEU A 128 -8.19 -1.04 -19.11
N GLY A 129 -8.31 -1.91 -18.11
CA GLY A 129 -9.39 -2.89 -17.99
C GLY A 129 -10.77 -2.23 -17.95
N LEU A 130 -10.93 -1.16 -17.14
CA LEU A 130 -12.16 -0.34 -17.13
C LEU A 130 -12.46 0.27 -18.49
N TYR A 131 -11.46 0.86 -19.15
CA TYR A 131 -11.63 1.44 -20.49
C TYR A 131 -12.09 0.40 -21.50
N LEU A 132 -11.46 -0.77 -21.53
CA LEU A 132 -11.82 -1.85 -22.47
C LEU A 132 -13.23 -2.40 -22.18
N PHE A 133 -13.57 -2.62 -20.91
CA PHE A 133 -14.90 -3.05 -20.49
C PHE A 133 -15.98 -2.06 -20.97
N LEU A 134 -15.86 -0.79 -20.61
CA LEU A 134 -16.86 0.23 -20.92
C LEU A 134 -16.91 0.55 -22.42
N SER A 135 -15.76 0.56 -23.09
CA SER A 135 -15.69 0.70 -24.54
C SER A 135 -16.30 -0.49 -25.26
N GLY A 136 -16.17 -1.70 -24.69
CA GLY A 136 -16.83 -2.91 -25.16
C GLY A 136 -18.37 -2.82 -25.03
N ILE A 137 -18.84 -2.41 -23.83
CA ILE A 137 -20.26 -2.20 -23.55
C ILE A 137 -20.90 -1.11 -24.44
N LYS A 138 -20.12 -0.10 -24.83
CA LYS A 138 -20.57 0.98 -25.74
C LYS A 138 -20.49 0.61 -27.23
N SER A 139 -19.84 -0.49 -27.58
CA SER A 139 -19.59 -0.83 -29.00
C SER A 139 -20.84 -1.39 -29.70
N GLU A 140 -21.20 -0.83 -30.86
CA GLU A 140 -22.33 -1.31 -31.68
C GLU A 140 -21.98 -2.60 -32.44
N ASN A 141 -20.72 -2.76 -32.82
CA ASN A 141 -20.27 -3.94 -33.55
C ASN A 141 -19.98 -5.07 -32.56
N LYS A 142 -20.72 -6.18 -32.63
CA LYS A 142 -20.63 -7.32 -31.74
C LYS A 142 -19.23 -7.96 -31.69
N LYS A 143 -18.52 -8.05 -32.83
CA LYS A 143 -17.18 -8.63 -32.89
C LYS A 143 -16.17 -7.74 -32.14
N ILE A 144 -16.24 -6.43 -32.38
CA ILE A 144 -15.40 -5.45 -31.68
C ILE A 144 -15.74 -5.41 -30.19
N ALA A 145 -17.04 -5.47 -29.84
CA ALA A 145 -17.48 -5.57 -28.46
C ALA A 145 -16.90 -6.80 -27.77
N ALA A 146 -17.02 -7.98 -28.39
CA ALA A 146 -16.47 -9.22 -27.85
C ALA A 146 -14.95 -9.14 -27.65
N LEU A 147 -14.21 -8.65 -28.66
CA LEU A 147 -12.75 -8.50 -28.54
C LEU A 147 -12.36 -7.58 -27.37
N LYS A 148 -13.02 -6.42 -27.24
CA LYS A 148 -12.75 -5.47 -26.16
C LYS A 148 -13.10 -6.05 -24.78
N LEU A 149 -14.19 -6.81 -24.67
CA LEU A 149 -14.63 -7.42 -23.42
C LEU A 149 -13.69 -8.58 -22.99
N ILE A 150 -13.26 -9.41 -23.95
CA ILE A 150 -12.25 -10.44 -23.70
C ILE A 150 -10.94 -9.79 -23.25
N SER A 151 -10.41 -8.83 -24.01
CA SER A 151 -9.18 -8.11 -23.64
C SER A 151 -9.33 -7.39 -22.30
N GLY A 152 -10.51 -6.80 -22.03
CA GLY A 152 -10.81 -6.14 -20.76
C GLY A 152 -10.79 -7.10 -19.57
N GLY A 153 -11.35 -8.31 -19.74
CA GLY A 153 -11.31 -9.36 -18.72
C GLY A 153 -9.88 -9.83 -18.43
N VAL A 154 -9.08 -10.07 -19.48
CA VAL A 154 -7.65 -10.43 -19.32
C VAL A 154 -6.87 -9.32 -18.60
N ILE A 155 -6.99 -8.08 -19.07
CA ILE A 155 -6.24 -6.95 -18.51
C ILE A 155 -6.67 -6.64 -17.07
N LEU A 156 -7.95 -6.76 -16.73
CA LEU A 156 -8.39 -6.55 -15.36
C LEU A 156 -7.90 -7.68 -14.42
N SER A 157 -7.81 -8.92 -14.93
CA SER A 157 -7.15 -10.02 -14.21
C SER A 157 -5.67 -9.69 -13.94
N PHE A 158 -4.96 -9.17 -14.93
CA PHE A 158 -3.59 -8.70 -14.78
C PHE A 158 -3.44 -7.60 -13.74
N ALA A 159 -4.41 -6.67 -13.64
CA ALA A 159 -4.41 -5.66 -12.58
C ALA A 159 -4.41 -6.29 -11.19
N VAL A 160 -5.30 -7.25 -10.95
CA VAL A 160 -5.44 -7.92 -9.64
C VAL A 160 -4.23 -8.80 -9.32
N THR A 161 -3.65 -9.46 -10.33
CA THR A 161 -2.45 -10.29 -10.18
C THR A 161 -1.18 -9.43 -9.99
N SER A 162 -1.19 -8.18 -10.49
CA SER A 162 -0.09 -7.23 -10.24
C SER A 162 -0.16 -6.61 -8.86
N TRP A 163 -1.36 -6.27 -8.39
CA TRP A 163 -1.56 -5.55 -7.12
C TRP A 163 -2.90 -5.88 -6.47
N GLY A 164 -2.88 -6.39 -5.24
CA GLY A 164 -4.10 -6.72 -4.49
C GLY A 164 -5.08 -5.55 -4.34
N GLY A 165 -4.58 -4.30 -4.23
CA GLY A 165 -5.42 -3.10 -4.19
C GLY A 165 -6.23 -2.87 -5.46
N SER A 166 -5.82 -3.45 -6.60
CA SER A 166 -6.56 -3.35 -7.88
C SER A 166 -7.94 -4.02 -7.84
N GLN A 167 -8.26 -4.79 -6.79
CA GLN A 167 -9.62 -5.23 -6.53
C GLN A 167 -10.62 -4.07 -6.44
N PHE A 168 -10.15 -2.87 -6.12
CA PHE A 168 -10.95 -1.66 -6.20
C PHE A 168 -11.67 -1.52 -7.55
N PHE A 169 -11.01 -1.80 -8.66
CA PHE A 169 -11.60 -1.63 -10.00
C PHE A 169 -12.75 -2.61 -10.28
N ILE A 170 -12.82 -3.71 -9.53
CA ILE A 170 -13.90 -4.70 -9.62
C ILE A 170 -15.18 -4.17 -8.99
N LEU A 171 -15.08 -3.45 -7.88
CA LEU A 171 -16.23 -2.94 -7.13
C LEU A 171 -17.17 -2.06 -7.99
N PRO A 172 -16.70 -1.00 -8.67
CA PRO A 172 -17.59 -0.19 -9.52
C PRO A 172 -18.15 -0.96 -10.72
N ILE A 173 -17.43 -1.98 -11.25
CA ILE A 173 -17.97 -2.85 -12.30
C ILE A 173 -19.13 -3.69 -11.75
N GLY A 174 -18.96 -4.32 -10.58
CA GLY A 174 -20.01 -5.12 -9.94
C GLY A 174 -21.26 -4.31 -9.63
N LEU A 175 -21.10 -3.12 -9.05
CA LEU A 175 -22.21 -2.20 -8.77
C LEU A 175 -22.88 -1.71 -10.08
N PHE A 176 -22.12 -1.48 -11.12
CA PHE A 176 -22.64 -1.11 -12.43
C PHE A 176 -23.47 -2.25 -13.05
N ILE A 177 -22.99 -3.50 -12.94
CA ILE A 177 -23.73 -4.67 -13.42
C ILE A 177 -25.09 -4.80 -12.70
N LEU A 178 -25.18 -4.48 -11.40
CA LEU A 178 -26.45 -4.41 -10.68
C LEU A 178 -27.38 -3.31 -11.19
N ALA A 179 -26.82 -2.17 -11.59
CA ALA A 179 -27.60 -1.01 -12.05
C ALA A 179 -28.07 -1.12 -13.50
N VAL A 180 -27.26 -1.74 -14.36
CA VAL A 180 -27.46 -1.72 -15.82
C VAL A 180 -28.79 -2.30 -16.31
N PRO A 181 -29.41 -3.35 -15.72
CA PRO A 181 -30.72 -3.87 -16.14
C PRO A 181 -31.87 -2.88 -16.00
N PHE A 182 -31.69 -1.86 -15.16
CA PHE A 182 -32.70 -0.80 -14.92
C PHE A 182 -32.53 0.40 -15.86
N VAL A 183 -31.36 0.55 -16.46
CA VAL A 183 -30.96 1.72 -17.24
C VAL A 183 -30.97 1.42 -18.74
N ARG A 184 -30.47 0.27 -19.14
CA ARG A 184 -30.40 -0.16 -20.55
C ARG A 184 -31.56 -1.06 -20.93
N LYS A 185 -31.98 -0.95 -22.20
CA LYS A 185 -33.08 -1.75 -22.76
C LYS A 185 -32.60 -2.89 -23.65
N ASP A 186 -31.35 -2.91 -24.06
CA ASP A 186 -30.73 -3.90 -24.92
C ASP A 186 -30.31 -5.18 -24.19
N HIS A 187 -31.24 -5.78 -23.47
CA HIS A 187 -30.99 -6.93 -22.61
C HIS A 187 -30.33 -8.11 -23.35
N LYS A 188 -30.65 -8.28 -24.65
CA LYS A 188 -30.00 -9.34 -25.46
C LYS A 188 -28.48 -9.16 -25.57
N PHE A 189 -28.01 -7.91 -25.62
CA PHE A 189 -26.59 -7.60 -25.65
C PHE A 189 -25.95 -7.85 -24.28
N LEU A 190 -26.57 -7.38 -23.20
CA LEU A 190 -26.06 -7.50 -21.85
C LEU A 190 -25.90 -8.95 -21.38
N VAL A 191 -26.87 -9.82 -21.73
CA VAL A 191 -26.90 -11.25 -21.32
C VAL A 191 -25.69 -12.05 -21.81
N TRP A 192 -25.11 -11.70 -22.97
CA TRP A 192 -23.91 -12.39 -23.44
C TRP A 192 -22.61 -11.61 -23.16
N SER A 193 -22.64 -10.29 -23.21
CA SER A 193 -21.46 -9.44 -23.14
C SER A 193 -20.83 -9.39 -21.75
N ILE A 194 -21.65 -9.25 -20.71
CA ILE A 194 -21.17 -9.20 -19.33
C ILE A 194 -20.63 -10.55 -18.85
N PRO A 195 -21.35 -11.69 -19.03
CA PRO A 195 -20.78 -12.99 -18.70
C PRO A 195 -19.49 -13.32 -19.47
N LEU A 196 -19.38 -12.91 -20.74
CA LEU A 196 -18.15 -13.10 -21.54
C LEU A 196 -16.95 -12.41 -20.86
N PHE A 197 -17.11 -11.16 -20.42
CA PHE A 197 -16.07 -10.43 -19.69
C PHE A 197 -15.72 -11.12 -18.37
N VAL A 198 -16.72 -11.49 -17.56
CA VAL A 198 -16.53 -12.08 -16.24
C VAL A 198 -15.88 -13.47 -16.33
N VAL A 199 -16.33 -14.30 -17.27
CA VAL A 199 -15.73 -15.64 -17.50
C VAL A 199 -14.28 -15.50 -17.95
N THR A 200 -13.99 -14.59 -18.88
CA THR A 200 -12.61 -14.35 -19.34
C THR A 200 -11.73 -13.85 -18.20
N PHE A 201 -12.23 -12.94 -17.37
CA PHE A 201 -11.50 -12.48 -16.17
C PHE A 201 -11.12 -13.64 -15.26
N PHE A 202 -12.07 -14.52 -14.91
CA PHE A 202 -11.79 -15.65 -14.02
C PHE A 202 -10.89 -16.71 -14.65
N ILE A 203 -11.08 -17.04 -15.94
CA ILE A 203 -10.20 -18.01 -16.62
C ILE A 203 -8.75 -17.52 -16.55
N THR A 204 -8.51 -16.24 -16.85
CA THR A 204 -7.16 -15.66 -16.79
C THR A 204 -6.62 -15.61 -15.36
N LEU A 205 -7.46 -15.22 -14.37
CA LEU A 205 -7.04 -15.13 -12.98
C LEU A 205 -6.59 -16.47 -12.41
N LEU A 206 -7.32 -17.54 -12.72
CA LEU A 206 -7.05 -18.89 -12.24
C LEU A 206 -5.77 -19.52 -12.84
N MET A 207 -5.15 -18.88 -13.83
CA MET A 207 -3.83 -19.29 -14.33
C MET A 207 -2.70 -18.95 -13.37
N PHE A 208 -2.95 -18.08 -12.37
CA PHE A 208 -1.96 -17.65 -11.38
C PHE A 208 -2.28 -18.27 -10.02
N GLU A 209 -1.25 -18.68 -9.28
CA GLU A 209 -1.43 -19.21 -7.93
C GLU A 209 -1.94 -18.15 -6.97
N ARG A 210 -1.45 -16.93 -7.08
CA ARG A 210 -1.91 -15.78 -6.33
C ARG A 210 -2.48 -14.71 -7.28
N PRO A 211 -3.73 -14.28 -7.10
CA PRO A 211 -4.67 -14.54 -6.01
C PRO A 211 -5.44 -15.87 -6.09
N GLY A 212 -5.33 -16.64 -7.18
CA GLY A 212 -5.75 -18.03 -7.31
C GLY A 212 -7.22 -18.32 -7.00
N LYS A 213 -7.48 -19.53 -6.50
CA LYS A 213 -8.82 -20.03 -6.19
C LYS A 213 -9.51 -19.27 -5.05
N ASP A 214 -8.75 -18.78 -4.09
CA ASP A 214 -9.26 -18.08 -2.92
C ASP A 214 -9.97 -16.78 -3.31
N PHE A 215 -9.50 -16.14 -4.38
CA PHE A 215 -10.16 -14.98 -4.93
C PHE A 215 -11.56 -15.27 -5.45
N LEU A 216 -11.77 -16.42 -6.08
CA LEU A 216 -13.06 -16.81 -6.67
C LEU A 216 -14.15 -16.90 -5.59
N PHE A 217 -13.81 -17.46 -4.43
CA PHE A 217 -14.70 -17.63 -3.28
C PHE A 217 -14.61 -16.46 -2.27
N GLY A 218 -13.74 -15.49 -2.51
CA GLY A 218 -13.61 -14.27 -1.71
C GLY A 218 -14.53 -13.14 -2.17
N LEU A 219 -14.50 -12.02 -1.46
CA LEU A 219 -15.32 -10.84 -1.78
C LEU A 219 -15.06 -10.31 -3.20
N GLY A 220 -13.82 -10.35 -3.69
CA GLY A 220 -13.49 -9.94 -5.05
C GLY A 220 -14.25 -10.73 -6.10
N GLY A 221 -14.27 -12.07 -5.97
CA GLY A 221 -15.02 -12.95 -6.85
C GLY A 221 -16.52 -12.75 -6.75
N PHE A 222 -17.07 -12.72 -5.54
CA PHE A 222 -18.50 -12.48 -5.32
C PHE A 222 -18.98 -11.14 -5.85
N THR A 223 -18.14 -10.11 -5.86
CA THR A 223 -18.45 -8.79 -6.43
C THR A 223 -18.71 -8.83 -7.96
N LEU A 224 -18.23 -9.84 -8.67
CA LEU A 224 -18.57 -10.04 -10.10
C LEU A 224 -19.59 -11.15 -10.33
N ILE A 225 -19.51 -12.24 -9.61
CA ILE A 225 -20.36 -13.42 -9.78
C ILE A 225 -21.82 -13.09 -9.44
N ILE A 226 -22.06 -12.56 -8.22
CA ILE A 226 -23.41 -12.27 -7.74
C ILE A 226 -24.13 -11.24 -8.64
N PRO A 227 -23.52 -10.08 -9.00
CA PRO A 227 -24.13 -9.15 -9.95
C PRO A 227 -24.39 -9.74 -11.34
N SER A 228 -23.53 -10.65 -11.82
CA SER A 228 -23.74 -11.30 -13.13
C SER A 228 -24.92 -12.25 -13.10
N ILE A 229 -25.06 -13.05 -12.05
CA ILE A 229 -26.23 -13.91 -11.84
C ILE A 229 -27.49 -13.07 -11.68
N PHE A 230 -27.42 -11.97 -10.90
CA PHE A 230 -28.52 -11.03 -10.77
C PHE A 230 -28.95 -10.44 -12.12
N LEU A 231 -28.00 -10.00 -12.96
CA LEU A 231 -28.28 -9.48 -14.28
C LEU A 231 -29.10 -10.48 -15.11
N LEU A 232 -28.66 -11.74 -15.15
CA LEU A 232 -29.34 -12.80 -15.91
C LEU A 232 -30.77 -13.04 -15.36
N ALA A 233 -30.90 -13.18 -14.05
CA ALA A 233 -32.19 -13.38 -13.40
C ALA A 233 -33.12 -12.17 -13.54
N CYS A 234 -32.61 -10.95 -13.38
CA CYS A 234 -33.36 -9.72 -13.50
C CYS A 234 -33.86 -9.52 -14.94
N THR A 235 -33.01 -9.74 -15.94
CA THR A 235 -33.41 -9.64 -17.35
C THR A 235 -34.45 -10.69 -17.71
N PHE A 236 -34.36 -11.91 -17.16
CA PHE A 236 -35.38 -12.94 -17.35
C PHE A 236 -36.71 -12.54 -16.70
N ILE A 237 -36.71 -12.10 -15.45
CA ILE A 237 -37.90 -11.62 -14.74
C ILE A 237 -38.54 -10.45 -15.47
N GLN A 238 -37.74 -9.47 -15.95
CA GLN A 238 -38.28 -8.34 -16.72
C GLN A 238 -38.90 -8.75 -18.06
N LYS A 239 -38.40 -9.82 -18.68
CA LYS A 239 -38.97 -10.35 -19.95
C LYS A 239 -40.35 -10.96 -19.75
N ILE A 240 -40.60 -11.65 -18.64
CA ILE A 240 -41.88 -12.30 -18.33
C ILE A 240 -42.85 -11.37 -17.60
N SER A 241 -42.37 -10.26 -17.05
CA SER A 241 -43.19 -9.30 -16.29
C SER A 241 -43.96 -8.35 -17.22
N LYS A 242 -45.19 -7.97 -16.81
CA LYS A 242 -45.94 -6.88 -17.46
C LYS A 242 -45.15 -5.57 -17.32
N ASP A 243 -45.23 -4.69 -18.33
CA ASP A 243 -44.40 -3.44 -18.37
C ASP A 243 -44.48 -2.59 -17.11
N LYS A 244 -45.66 -2.44 -16.51
CA LYS A 244 -45.82 -1.70 -15.23
C LYS A 244 -45.08 -2.29 -14.05
N ASN A 245 -44.75 -3.58 -14.07
CA ASN A 245 -44.18 -4.32 -12.97
C ASN A 245 -42.70 -4.64 -13.15
N LYS A 246 -42.10 -4.39 -14.33
CA LYS A 246 -40.71 -4.74 -14.63
C LYS A 246 -39.72 -4.15 -13.63
N LEU A 247 -39.83 -2.85 -13.37
CA LEU A 247 -38.97 -2.17 -12.41
C LEU A 247 -39.19 -2.72 -11.00
N ARG A 248 -40.44 -2.86 -10.54
CA ARG A 248 -40.77 -3.33 -9.20
C ARG A 248 -40.24 -4.74 -8.96
N ASN A 249 -40.44 -5.65 -9.92
CA ASN A 249 -40.02 -7.05 -9.76
C ASN A 249 -38.49 -7.18 -9.80
N GLY A 250 -37.79 -6.38 -10.61
CA GLY A 250 -36.33 -6.31 -10.61
C GLY A 250 -35.78 -5.77 -9.27
N LEU A 251 -36.38 -4.70 -8.73
CA LEU A 251 -35.97 -4.14 -7.43
C LEU A 251 -36.27 -5.10 -6.28
N PHE A 252 -37.39 -5.85 -6.34
CA PHE A 252 -37.71 -6.87 -5.35
C PHE A 252 -36.65 -7.99 -5.34
N LEU A 253 -36.23 -8.45 -6.54
CA LEU A 253 -35.14 -9.43 -6.67
C LEU A 253 -33.83 -8.89 -6.06
N LEU A 254 -33.47 -7.64 -6.36
CA LEU A 254 -32.27 -6.99 -5.82
C LEU A 254 -32.31 -6.94 -4.30
N PHE A 255 -33.44 -6.48 -3.75
CA PHE A 255 -33.63 -6.42 -2.30
C PHE A 255 -33.54 -7.81 -1.64
N SER A 256 -34.12 -8.83 -2.27
CA SER A 256 -34.04 -10.22 -1.78
C SER A 256 -32.60 -10.75 -1.74
N ILE A 257 -31.82 -10.47 -2.79
CA ILE A 257 -30.39 -10.87 -2.83
C ILE A 257 -29.58 -10.13 -1.76
N ILE A 258 -29.81 -8.83 -1.57
CA ILE A 258 -29.15 -8.06 -0.50
C ILE A 258 -29.50 -8.62 0.87
N LEU A 259 -30.79 -8.90 1.12
CA LEU A 259 -31.24 -9.45 2.39
C LEU A 259 -30.61 -10.81 2.69
N ILE A 260 -30.65 -11.72 1.71
CA ILE A 260 -30.05 -13.05 1.85
C ILE A 260 -28.53 -12.94 2.05
N GLY A 261 -27.85 -12.14 1.23
CA GLY A 261 -26.41 -11.93 1.34
C GLY A 261 -26.00 -11.35 2.69
N SER A 262 -26.73 -10.34 3.19
CA SER A 262 -26.48 -9.76 4.52
C SER A 262 -26.71 -10.79 5.63
N SER A 263 -27.75 -11.61 5.53
CA SER A 263 -28.03 -12.68 6.51
C SER A 263 -26.91 -13.72 6.52
N VAL A 264 -26.42 -14.13 5.35
CA VAL A 264 -25.29 -15.08 5.23
C VAL A 264 -24.02 -14.49 5.83
N LEU A 265 -23.71 -13.21 5.57
CA LEU A 265 -22.54 -12.55 6.16
C LEU A 265 -22.61 -12.46 7.68
N ILE A 266 -23.78 -12.09 8.23
CA ILE A 266 -23.97 -12.00 9.69
C ILE A 266 -23.77 -13.38 10.34
N LEU A 267 -24.40 -14.42 9.78
CA LEU A 267 -24.24 -15.79 10.29
C LEU A 267 -22.79 -16.30 10.18
N ASN A 268 -22.06 -15.88 9.14
CA ASN A 268 -20.68 -16.29 8.97
C ASN A 268 -19.71 -15.64 9.96
N ILE A 269 -20.02 -14.43 10.47
CA ILE A 269 -19.22 -13.79 11.53
C ILE A 269 -19.20 -14.65 12.80
N GLU A 270 -20.31 -15.29 13.11
CA GLU A 270 -20.43 -16.13 14.31
C GLU A 270 -19.91 -17.56 14.11
N SER A 271 -20.06 -18.12 12.91
CA SER A 271 -19.85 -19.56 12.66
C SER A 271 -18.66 -19.93 11.80
N ASN A 272 -18.03 -18.95 11.12
CA ASN A 272 -16.89 -19.12 10.20
C ASN A 272 -17.06 -20.26 9.16
N PHE A 273 -18.30 -20.51 8.70
CA PHE A 273 -18.58 -21.63 7.80
C PHE A 273 -18.19 -21.38 6.34
N LEU A 274 -17.93 -20.12 5.96
CA LEU A 274 -17.41 -19.75 4.65
C LEU A 274 -16.00 -19.18 4.79
N PRO A 275 -15.08 -19.48 3.86
CA PRO A 275 -13.77 -18.83 3.79
C PRO A 275 -13.95 -17.38 3.32
N LEU A 276 -14.40 -16.50 4.23
CA LEU A 276 -14.54 -15.09 3.93
C LEU A 276 -13.17 -14.39 3.98
N PRO A 277 -13.01 -13.32 3.23
CA PRO A 277 -11.74 -12.62 3.09
C PRO A 277 -11.25 -12.10 4.42
N THR A 278 -9.95 -11.98 4.47
CA THR A 278 -9.25 -11.43 5.63
C THR A 278 -9.83 -10.10 6.06
N PHE A 279 -9.67 -9.80 7.32
CA PHE A 279 -10.06 -8.56 7.98
C PHE A 279 -9.80 -7.27 7.15
N ARG A 280 -8.71 -7.21 6.35
CA ARG A 280 -8.42 -6.08 5.46
C ARG A 280 -9.55 -5.78 4.47
N TYR A 281 -10.20 -6.81 3.95
CA TYR A 281 -11.30 -6.64 2.99
C TYR A 281 -12.61 -6.29 3.69
N LEU A 282 -12.82 -6.80 4.89
CA LEU A 282 -13.97 -6.41 5.72
C LEU A 282 -13.88 -4.93 6.12
N ASN A 283 -12.71 -4.45 6.48
CA ASN A 283 -12.48 -3.02 6.73
C ASN A 283 -12.72 -2.16 5.47
N ALA A 284 -12.32 -2.64 4.30
CA ALA A 284 -12.59 -1.93 3.06
C ALA A 284 -14.10 -1.80 2.76
N ILE A 285 -14.93 -2.72 3.28
CA ILE A 285 -16.39 -2.66 3.15
C ILE A 285 -17.04 -1.88 4.30
N ASN A 286 -16.51 -2.02 5.51
CA ASN A 286 -16.99 -1.32 6.68
C ASN A 286 -15.85 -0.55 7.38
N PRO A 287 -15.68 0.74 7.08
CA PRO A 287 -14.60 1.55 7.63
C PRO A 287 -14.69 1.77 9.14
N PHE A 288 -15.81 1.37 9.77
CA PHE A 288 -16.00 1.44 11.23
C PHE A 288 -15.52 0.19 11.97
N LEU A 289 -15.09 -0.85 11.27
CA LEU A 289 -14.44 -2.01 11.89
C LEU A 289 -13.04 -1.60 12.34
N SER A 290 -12.77 -1.74 13.64
CA SER A 290 -11.41 -1.61 14.16
C SER A 290 -10.59 -2.84 13.83
N THR A 291 -9.27 -2.67 13.63
CA THR A 291 -8.36 -3.81 13.46
C THR A 291 -8.16 -4.51 14.80
N THR A 292 -8.00 -5.81 14.76
CA THR A 292 -7.64 -6.61 15.94
C THR A 292 -6.21 -7.14 15.83
N SER A 293 -5.54 -6.94 14.70
CA SER A 293 -4.20 -7.43 14.44
C SER A 293 -3.14 -6.33 14.63
N PRO A 294 -2.31 -6.40 15.67
CA PRO A 294 -1.22 -5.44 15.89
C PRO A 294 -0.24 -5.34 14.71
N LEU A 295 -0.02 -6.44 13.98
CA LEU A 295 0.84 -6.45 12.79
C LEU A 295 0.26 -5.58 11.65
N VAL A 296 -1.06 -5.63 11.44
CA VAL A 296 -1.72 -4.78 10.43
C VAL A 296 -1.68 -3.32 10.84
N ASP A 297 -1.89 -3.03 12.12
CA ASP A 297 -1.91 -1.68 12.67
C ASP A 297 -0.52 -1.04 12.75
N SER A 298 0.55 -1.86 12.80
CA SER A 298 1.94 -1.38 12.82
C SER A 298 2.36 -0.70 11.51
N VAL A 299 1.65 -0.96 10.40
CA VAL A 299 1.97 -0.37 9.11
C VAL A 299 1.36 1.04 9.02
N ALA A 300 2.19 2.07 8.96
CA ALA A 300 1.76 3.47 8.93
C ALA A 300 0.76 3.80 7.81
N GLU A 301 0.88 3.13 6.67
CA GLU A 301 -0.02 3.28 5.52
C GLU A 301 -1.45 2.75 5.76
N HIS A 302 -1.66 1.96 6.82
CA HIS A 302 -2.97 1.47 7.25
C HIS A 302 -3.69 2.41 8.23
N SER A 303 -3.12 3.57 8.53
CA SER A 303 -3.83 4.61 9.30
C SER A 303 -5.03 5.15 8.51
N THR A 304 -6.07 5.55 9.25
CA THR A 304 -7.27 6.15 8.65
C THR A 304 -7.00 7.56 8.15
N THR A 305 -7.60 7.92 7.02
CA THR A 305 -7.51 9.26 6.47
C THR A 305 -8.34 10.25 7.30
N ASN A 306 -7.83 11.44 7.51
CA ASN A 306 -8.58 12.55 8.10
C ASN A 306 -8.79 13.67 7.07
N LEU A 307 -9.70 14.62 7.40
CA LEU A 307 -10.05 15.71 6.48
C LEU A 307 -8.85 16.58 6.07
N LYS A 308 -7.88 16.82 6.98
CA LYS A 308 -6.67 17.59 6.69
C LYS A 308 -5.79 16.87 5.65
N MET A 309 -5.62 15.57 5.80
CA MET A 309 -4.85 14.75 4.85
C MET A 309 -5.55 14.67 3.50
N SER A 310 -6.86 14.42 3.46
CA SER A 310 -7.61 14.42 2.20
C SER A 310 -7.55 15.76 1.49
N PHE A 311 -7.57 16.88 2.22
CA PHE A 311 -7.39 18.21 1.63
C PHE A 311 -5.96 18.41 1.09
N LEU A 312 -4.93 17.95 1.78
CA LEU A 312 -3.55 17.98 1.30
C LEU A 312 -3.39 17.19 0.00
N PHE A 313 -3.98 15.99 -0.07
CA PHE A 313 -3.88 15.11 -1.23
C PHE A 313 -4.68 15.58 -2.44
N HIS A 314 -5.84 16.18 -2.25
CA HIS A 314 -6.76 16.47 -3.35
C HIS A 314 -7.02 17.96 -3.58
N SER A 315 -6.74 18.81 -2.59
CA SER A 315 -6.83 20.28 -2.70
C SER A 315 -8.16 20.74 -3.36
N VAL A 316 -8.05 21.60 -4.36
CA VAL A 316 -9.19 22.19 -5.07
C VAL A 316 -10.03 21.19 -5.87
N TRP A 317 -9.49 19.98 -6.14
CA TRP A 317 -10.23 18.92 -6.86
C TRP A 317 -11.47 18.46 -6.09
N LEU A 318 -11.45 18.53 -4.76
CA LEU A 318 -12.62 18.25 -3.93
C LEU A 318 -13.79 19.16 -4.29
N ILE A 319 -13.53 20.46 -4.50
CA ILE A 319 -14.55 21.45 -4.87
C ILE A 319 -15.12 21.13 -6.26
N PHE A 320 -14.25 20.94 -7.25
CA PHE A 320 -14.68 20.61 -8.62
C PHE A 320 -15.42 19.27 -8.70
N SER A 321 -15.03 18.30 -7.87
CA SER A 321 -15.74 17.02 -7.77
C SER A 321 -17.14 17.21 -7.16
N GLY A 322 -17.28 18.01 -6.11
CA GLY A 322 -18.59 18.34 -5.52
C GLY A 322 -19.53 19.00 -6.52
N ILE A 323 -19.04 20.01 -7.25
CA ILE A 323 -19.78 20.66 -8.34
C ILE A 323 -20.10 19.65 -9.45
N GLY A 324 -19.15 18.78 -9.80
CA GLY A 324 -19.31 17.73 -10.80
C GLY A 324 -20.42 16.75 -10.45
N VAL A 325 -20.45 16.26 -9.20
CA VAL A 325 -21.54 15.38 -8.71
C VAL A 325 -22.89 16.12 -8.79
N TRP A 326 -22.95 17.38 -8.37
CA TRP A 326 -24.18 18.17 -8.48
C TRP A 326 -24.64 18.30 -9.93
N ILE A 327 -23.72 18.57 -10.87
CA ILE A 327 -24.02 18.62 -12.32
C ILE A 327 -24.55 17.28 -12.81
N LEU A 328 -23.88 16.18 -12.44
CA LEU A 328 -24.25 14.82 -12.83
C LEU A 328 -25.63 14.41 -12.29
N LEU A 329 -26.03 14.86 -11.12
CA LEU A 329 -27.34 14.58 -10.52
C LEU A 329 -28.43 15.54 -11.00
N SER A 330 -28.08 16.72 -11.49
CA SER A 330 -29.04 17.76 -11.92
C SER A 330 -29.81 17.36 -13.19
N LYS A 331 -31.13 17.48 -13.15
CA LYS A 331 -32.02 17.29 -14.30
C LYS A 331 -32.09 18.54 -15.21
N LYS A 332 -31.64 19.70 -14.75
CA LYS A 332 -31.78 21.00 -15.45
C LYS A 332 -30.75 21.20 -16.56
N ILE A 333 -29.63 20.50 -16.51
CA ILE A 333 -28.58 20.59 -17.52
C ILE A 333 -28.89 19.57 -18.61
N PRO A 334 -28.96 19.96 -19.91
CA PRO A 334 -29.22 19.04 -21.01
C PRO A 334 -28.12 17.98 -21.06
N GLN A 335 -28.38 16.83 -20.46
CA GLN A 335 -27.41 15.76 -20.22
C GLN A 335 -27.08 14.99 -21.50
N THR A 336 -28.01 15.00 -22.46
CA THR A 336 -27.84 14.42 -23.80
C THR A 336 -26.71 15.04 -24.63
N LYS A 337 -26.19 16.22 -24.23
CA LYS A 337 -25.04 16.87 -24.87
C LYS A 337 -23.67 16.49 -24.24
N ILE A 338 -23.66 15.83 -23.08
CA ILE A 338 -22.43 15.51 -22.33
C ILE A 338 -22.17 14.02 -22.36
N PHE A 339 -23.20 13.23 -22.09
CA PHE A 339 -23.14 11.77 -22.13
C PHE A 339 -24.04 11.26 -23.23
N ASP A 340 -23.49 10.48 -24.13
CA ASP A 340 -24.27 9.82 -25.18
C ASP A 340 -25.28 8.82 -24.60
N HIS A 341 -24.96 8.28 -23.41
CA HIS A 341 -25.75 7.26 -22.72
C HIS A 341 -25.83 7.49 -21.21
N ASN A 342 -27.01 7.29 -20.61
CA ASN A 342 -27.24 7.42 -19.16
C ASN A 342 -26.45 6.41 -18.32
N ASP A 343 -26.12 5.25 -18.86
CA ASP A 343 -25.35 4.22 -18.18
C ASP A 343 -23.93 4.68 -17.84
N MET A 344 -23.26 5.40 -18.75
CA MET A 344 -21.91 5.95 -18.49
C MET A 344 -21.91 6.97 -17.34
N ARG A 345 -22.97 7.77 -17.25
CA ARG A 345 -23.16 8.71 -16.14
C ARG A 345 -23.30 7.99 -14.80
N ILE A 346 -24.09 6.92 -14.76
CA ILE A 346 -24.28 6.10 -13.57
C ILE A 346 -22.95 5.45 -13.19
N PHE A 347 -22.18 4.96 -14.14
CA PHE A 347 -20.87 4.38 -13.87
C PHE A 347 -19.91 5.41 -13.22
N VAL A 348 -19.84 6.63 -13.75
CA VAL A 348 -19.01 7.70 -13.18
C VAL A 348 -19.41 8.02 -11.73
N LEU A 349 -20.71 8.09 -11.43
CA LEU A 349 -21.18 8.30 -10.05
C LEU A 349 -20.84 7.14 -9.13
N ILE A 350 -21.02 5.90 -9.59
CA ILE A 350 -20.64 4.69 -8.84
C ILE A 350 -19.14 4.70 -8.55
N LEU A 351 -18.31 4.94 -9.57
CA LEU A 351 -16.86 4.99 -9.43
C LEU A 351 -16.44 6.09 -8.44
N GLY A 352 -17.06 7.27 -8.52
CA GLY A 352 -16.82 8.38 -7.61
C GLY A 352 -17.08 8.03 -6.15
N VAL A 353 -18.27 7.49 -5.87
CA VAL A 353 -18.65 7.09 -4.51
C VAL A 353 -17.76 5.95 -4.01
N SER A 354 -17.49 4.94 -4.86
CA SER A 354 -16.64 3.80 -4.51
C SER A 354 -15.22 4.24 -4.15
N GLY A 355 -14.62 5.16 -4.92
CA GLY A 355 -13.26 5.63 -4.66
C GLY A 355 -13.13 6.38 -3.35
N VAL A 356 -14.03 7.33 -3.08
CA VAL A 356 -14.04 8.09 -1.82
C VAL A 356 -14.34 7.16 -0.62
N TYR A 357 -15.27 6.23 -0.78
CA TYR A 357 -15.62 5.28 0.28
C TYR A 357 -14.44 4.37 0.65
N VAL A 358 -13.81 3.74 -0.35
CA VAL A 358 -12.70 2.79 -0.11
C VAL A 358 -11.48 3.51 0.47
N SER A 359 -11.18 4.73 0.02
CA SER A 359 -10.04 5.50 0.53
C SER A 359 -10.21 5.95 1.99
N SER A 360 -11.44 6.03 2.50
CA SER A 360 -11.67 6.41 3.91
C SER A 360 -11.14 5.39 4.91
N VAL A 361 -10.83 4.17 4.48
CA VAL A 361 -10.36 3.09 5.35
C VAL A 361 -8.86 3.23 5.66
N PHE A 362 -8.05 3.40 4.62
CA PHE A 362 -6.60 3.48 4.73
C PHE A 362 -6.02 4.60 3.86
N ILE A 363 -5.03 5.31 4.38
CA ILE A 363 -4.28 6.34 3.65
C ILE A 363 -3.67 5.80 2.34
N ARG A 364 -3.25 4.53 2.34
CA ARG A 364 -2.72 3.85 1.15
C ARG A 364 -3.71 3.84 -0.02
N LEU A 365 -5.02 3.87 0.26
CA LEU A 365 -6.08 3.78 -0.74
C LEU A 365 -6.52 5.14 -1.30
N GLU A 366 -5.91 6.25 -0.86
CA GLU A 366 -6.19 7.61 -1.36
C GLU A 366 -5.96 7.76 -2.87
N VAL A 367 -5.13 6.91 -3.46
CA VAL A 367 -4.95 6.82 -4.90
C VAL A 367 -6.27 6.54 -5.64
N PHE A 368 -7.19 5.78 -5.06
CA PHE A 368 -8.49 5.48 -5.64
C PHE A 368 -9.47 6.64 -5.51
N ALA A 369 -9.42 7.39 -4.40
CA ALA A 369 -10.10 8.67 -4.30
C ALA A 369 -9.59 9.62 -5.38
N SER A 370 -8.28 9.76 -5.55
CA SER A 370 -7.69 10.59 -6.59
C SER A 370 -8.21 10.26 -7.98
N ILE A 371 -8.16 9.00 -8.41
CA ILE A 371 -8.67 8.56 -9.72
C ILE A 371 -10.13 8.97 -9.88
N SER A 372 -10.96 8.73 -8.87
CA SER A 372 -12.38 9.02 -8.88
C SER A 372 -12.68 10.52 -8.93
N LEU A 373 -11.98 11.30 -8.11
CA LEU A 373 -12.12 12.76 -8.04
C LEU A 373 -11.61 13.43 -9.34
N ILE A 374 -10.49 12.94 -9.90
CA ILE A 374 -9.95 13.41 -11.19
C ILE A 374 -10.97 13.23 -12.30
N ILE A 375 -11.62 12.07 -12.40
CA ILE A 375 -12.63 11.80 -13.43
C ILE A 375 -13.81 12.78 -13.29
N ILE A 376 -14.35 12.96 -12.08
CA ILE A 376 -15.50 13.84 -11.85
C ILE A 376 -15.11 15.31 -12.05
N SER A 377 -13.95 15.75 -11.52
CA SER A 377 -13.46 17.11 -11.68
C SER A 377 -13.19 17.47 -13.13
N SER A 378 -12.62 16.55 -13.92
CA SER A 378 -12.33 16.77 -15.33
C SER A 378 -13.61 16.91 -16.16
N ILE A 379 -14.66 16.16 -15.82
CA ILE A 379 -15.99 16.32 -16.43
C ILE A 379 -16.56 17.68 -16.08
N CYS A 380 -16.50 18.08 -14.81
CA CYS A 380 -16.91 19.39 -14.32
C CYS A 380 -16.20 20.53 -15.08
N LEU A 381 -14.87 20.49 -15.09
CA LEU A 381 -14.04 21.49 -15.79
C LEU A 381 -14.35 21.56 -17.29
N SER A 382 -14.56 20.42 -17.93
CA SER A 382 -14.94 20.37 -19.34
C SER A 382 -16.28 21.07 -19.60
N ILE A 383 -17.25 20.87 -18.73
CA ILE A 383 -18.57 21.49 -18.84
C ILE A 383 -18.46 22.99 -18.60
N LEU A 384 -17.81 23.40 -17.52
CA LEU A 384 -17.58 24.82 -17.19
C LEU A 384 -16.85 25.53 -18.33
N THR A 385 -15.79 24.95 -18.84
CA THR A 385 -15.04 25.52 -19.98
C THR A 385 -15.93 25.70 -21.19
N LYS A 386 -16.69 24.67 -21.58
CA LYS A 386 -17.61 24.74 -22.73
C LYS A 386 -18.68 25.82 -22.54
N GLU A 387 -19.27 25.94 -21.37
CA GLU A 387 -20.31 26.94 -21.10
C GLU A 387 -19.72 28.36 -21.06
N ILE A 388 -18.58 28.57 -20.44
CA ILE A 388 -17.91 29.88 -20.38
C ILE A 388 -17.47 30.35 -21.76
N PHE A 389 -16.96 29.46 -22.60
CA PHE A 389 -16.52 29.83 -23.96
C PHE A 389 -17.72 30.06 -24.93
N LYS A 390 -18.93 29.64 -24.60
CA LYS A 390 -20.15 29.97 -25.35
C LYS A 390 -20.67 31.39 -25.01
N ILE A 391 -20.32 31.94 -23.86
CA ILE A 391 -20.70 33.30 -23.49
C ILE A 391 -20.01 34.27 -24.42
N ASP A 392 -20.77 35.10 -25.10
CA ASP A 392 -20.26 36.09 -26.03
C ASP A 392 -20.63 37.51 -25.54
N PHE A 393 -19.61 38.19 -25.01
CA PHE A 393 -19.71 39.60 -24.64
C PHE A 393 -19.18 40.43 -25.82
N SER A 394 -19.72 41.64 -26.04
CA SER A 394 -19.23 42.53 -27.07
C SER A 394 -17.78 43.01 -26.79
N GLY A 395 -16.90 42.90 -27.79
CA GLY A 395 -15.57 43.52 -27.79
C GLY A 395 -14.55 42.99 -26.77
N LYS A 396 -13.70 43.87 -26.25
CA LYS A 396 -12.59 43.55 -25.30
C LYS A 396 -13.05 42.83 -24.04
N LYS A 397 -14.30 43.05 -23.58
CA LYS A 397 -14.84 42.39 -22.37
C LYS A 397 -14.91 40.89 -22.51
N ASN A 398 -15.28 40.40 -23.68
CA ASN A 398 -15.35 38.93 -23.95
C ASN A 398 -13.96 38.28 -23.84
N TYR A 399 -12.96 38.93 -24.41
CA TYR A 399 -11.58 38.44 -24.37
C TYR A 399 -11.02 38.42 -22.96
N LEU A 400 -11.19 39.52 -22.21
CA LEU A 400 -10.75 39.62 -20.80
C LEU A 400 -11.43 38.57 -19.93
N PHE A 401 -12.73 38.33 -20.08
CA PHE A 401 -13.46 37.33 -19.32
C PHE A 401 -12.90 35.90 -19.54
N LYS A 402 -12.66 35.54 -20.80
CA LYS A 402 -12.10 34.21 -21.14
C LYS A 402 -10.67 34.05 -20.65
N ILE A 403 -9.82 35.09 -20.76
CA ILE A 403 -8.47 35.08 -20.20
C ILE A 403 -8.49 34.99 -18.66
N SER A 404 -9.37 35.75 -17.99
CA SER A 404 -9.48 35.66 -16.52
C SER A 404 -9.88 34.25 -16.07
N TYR A 405 -10.79 33.62 -16.79
CA TYR A 405 -11.14 32.21 -16.51
C TYR A 405 -9.92 31.27 -16.66
N ILE A 406 -9.16 31.40 -17.75
CA ILE A 406 -7.94 30.59 -17.97
C ILE A 406 -6.95 30.86 -16.84
N GLY A 407 -6.74 32.15 -16.49
CA GLY A 407 -5.84 32.55 -15.41
C GLY A 407 -6.23 31.96 -14.05
N ILE A 408 -7.54 31.99 -13.72
CA ILE A 408 -8.05 31.37 -12.49
C ILE A 408 -7.80 29.85 -12.50
N ILE A 409 -8.10 29.18 -13.59
CA ILE A 409 -7.88 27.72 -13.66
C ILE A 409 -6.39 27.40 -13.52
N LEU A 410 -5.50 28.11 -14.22
CA LEU A 410 -4.05 27.93 -14.09
C LEU A 410 -3.57 28.20 -12.66
N PHE A 411 -4.05 29.27 -12.03
CA PHE A 411 -3.73 29.59 -10.65
C PHE A 411 -4.13 28.45 -9.71
N LEU A 412 -5.35 27.93 -9.82
CA LEU A 412 -5.83 26.82 -9.00
C LEU A 412 -5.06 25.52 -9.22
N PHE A 413 -4.54 25.29 -10.44
CA PHE A 413 -3.67 24.15 -10.74
C PHE A 413 -2.27 24.31 -10.15
N ILE A 414 -1.69 25.51 -10.21
CA ILE A 414 -0.33 25.76 -9.76
C ILE A 414 -0.24 25.86 -8.22
N THR A 415 -1.29 26.39 -7.59
CA THR A 415 -1.28 26.62 -6.13
C THR A 415 -0.86 25.38 -5.32
N PRO A 416 -1.45 24.19 -5.43
CA PRO A 416 -1.05 23.04 -4.61
C PRO A 416 0.35 22.52 -4.96
N LEU A 417 0.89 22.86 -6.14
CA LEU A 417 2.23 22.43 -6.55
C LEU A 417 3.32 23.22 -5.81
N VAL A 418 3.07 24.48 -5.46
CA VAL A 418 4.11 25.40 -4.93
C VAL A 418 3.79 26.00 -3.57
N ILE A 419 2.56 25.90 -3.07
CA ILE A 419 2.12 26.52 -1.80
C ILE A 419 1.52 25.42 -0.88
N PRO A 420 1.91 25.41 0.41
CA PRO A 420 2.96 26.19 1.06
C PRO A 420 4.38 25.75 0.66
N SER A 421 5.37 26.64 0.83
CA SER A 421 6.73 26.39 0.34
C SER A 421 7.45 25.20 0.96
N ASN A 422 7.04 24.78 2.13
CA ASN A 422 7.66 23.70 2.91
C ASN A 422 6.91 22.33 2.81
N ILE A 423 5.65 22.32 2.37
CA ILE A 423 4.83 21.12 2.27
C ILE A 423 3.95 21.21 1.01
N ASN A 424 4.56 21.51 -0.13
CA ASN A 424 3.84 21.53 -1.40
C ASN A 424 4.03 20.19 -2.16
N TRP A 425 3.27 20.00 -3.23
CA TRP A 425 3.34 18.75 -3.99
C TRP A 425 4.69 18.55 -4.70
N LEU A 426 5.36 19.61 -5.10
CA LEU A 426 6.69 19.51 -5.71
C LEU A 426 7.73 19.08 -4.68
N SER A 427 7.72 19.68 -3.47
CA SER A 427 8.67 19.29 -2.43
C SER A 427 8.48 17.84 -1.98
N ILE A 428 7.23 17.36 -1.87
CA ILE A 428 6.95 15.96 -1.52
C ILE A 428 7.36 15.01 -2.66
N ALA A 429 7.17 15.42 -3.93
CA ALA A 429 7.56 14.60 -5.08
C ALA A 429 9.07 14.56 -5.32
N ASP A 430 9.80 15.57 -4.84
CA ASP A 430 11.25 15.68 -4.94
C ASP A 430 11.99 14.94 -3.80
N GLU A 431 11.26 14.41 -2.84
CA GLU A 431 11.85 13.54 -1.82
C GLU A 431 12.49 12.32 -2.48
N PRO A 432 13.73 11.97 -2.08
CA PRO A 432 14.42 10.83 -2.66
C PRO A 432 13.62 9.55 -2.38
N PRO A 433 13.68 8.57 -3.28
CA PRO A 433 13.03 7.28 -3.08
C PRO A 433 13.41 6.69 -1.71
N ILE A 434 12.45 6.06 -1.03
CA ILE A 434 12.64 5.35 0.26
C ILE A 434 13.87 4.43 0.27
N ILE A 435 14.23 3.91 -0.88
CA ILE A 435 15.44 3.14 -1.17
C ILE A 435 16.74 3.79 -0.62
N LEU A 436 16.83 5.13 -0.67
CA LEU A 436 18.02 5.87 -0.24
C LEU A 436 17.89 6.45 1.18
N THR A 437 16.68 6.55 1.71
CA THR A 437 16.43 7.18 3.02
C THR A 437 16.30 6.19 4.15
N GLY A 438 16.26 4.89 3.86
CA GLY A 438 15.89 3.92 4.87
C GLY A 438 14.44 4.10 5.34
N ALA A 439 14.17 3.70 6.57
CA ALA A 439 12.84 3.81 7.17
C ALA A 439 12.63 5.12 7.97
N THR A 440 13.46 6.15 7.75
CA THR A 440 13.44 7.38 8.55
C THR A 440 12.95 8.59 7.79
N SER A 441 12.48 9.59 8.53
CA SER A 441 12.11 10.91 8.04
C SER A 441 13.30 11.89 7.94
N TYR A 442 14.53 11.43 8.13
CA TYR A 442 15.72 12.29 8.20
C TYR A 442 16.38 12.61 6.87
N GLY A 443 15.84 12.15 5.75
CA GLY A 443 16.42 12.35 4.44
C GLY A 443 17.41 11.24 4.02
N PRO A 444 18.13 11.41 2.89
CA PRO A 444 18.99 10.38 2.33
C PRO A 444 20.14 10.02 3.28
N SER A 445 20.36 8.72 3.47
CA SER A 445 21.47 8.17 4.25
C SER A 445 22.03 6.95 3.53
N ASN A 446 23.36 6.79 3.54
CA ASN A 446 24.05 5.63 2.97
C ASN A 446 24.23 4.51 4.01
N ASP A 447 23.86 4.72 5.25
CA ASP A 447 24.12 3.79 6.35
C ASP A 447 23.69 2.36 6.06
N TRP A 448 22.45 2.20 5.54
CA TRP A 448 21.96 0.89 5.17
C TRP A 448 22.71 0.26 4.00
N LEU A 449 23.05 1.02 2.96
CA LEU A 449 23.80 0.49 1.82
C LEU A 449 25.18 0.02 2.23
N GLU A 450 25.88 0.83 3.05
CA GLU A 450 27.21 0.48 3.56
C GLU A 450 27.17 -0.68 4.54
N ALA A 451 26.14 -0.77 5.38
CA ALA A 451 25.96 -1.91 6.29
C ALA A 451 25.68 -3.21 5.52
N LEU A 452 24.84 -3.16 4.49
CA LEU A 452 24.52 -4.32 3.67
C LEU A 452 25.72 -4.79 2.83
N ASP A 453 26.52 -3.85 2.31
CA ASP A 453 27.79 -4.18 1.65
C ASP A 453 28.79 -4.80 2.65
N TRP A 454 28.89 -4.25 3.87
CA TRP A 454 29.73 -4.82 4.91
C TRP A 454 29.30 -6.25 5.26
N ILE A 455 28.00 -6.48 5.46
CA ILE A 455 27.44 -7.83 5.72
C ILE A 455 27.82 -8.77 4.59
N LYS A 456 27.64 -8.36 3.35
CA LYS A 456 27.96 -9.17 2.16
C LYS A 456 29.43 -9.60 2.14
N MET A 457 30.34 -8.68 2.48
CA MET A 457 31.79 -8.89 2.37
C MET A 457 32.41 -9.59 3.59
N ASN A 458 31.81 -9.44 4.77
CA ASN A 458 32.43 -9.84 6.04
C ASN A 458 31.70 -10.95 6.79
N THR A 459 30.61 -11.48 6.25
CA THR A 459 29.90 -12.63 6.84
C THR A 459 29.93 -13.84 5.91
N PRO A 460 29.81 -15.06 6.40
CA PRO A 460 29.68 -16.27 5.57
C PRO A 460 28.49 -16.18 4.61
N GLU A 461 28.57 -16.84 3.46
CA GLU A 461 27.49 -16.83 2.46
C GLU A 461 26.19 -17.48 2.97
N ASP A 462 26.31 -18.45 3.86
CA ASP A 462 25.21 -19.16 4.53
C ASP A 462 24.77 -18.51 5.86
N ALA A 463 25.32 -17.35 6.20
CA ALA A 463 24.99 -16.65 7.44
C ALA A 463 23.50 -16.29 7.50
N LYS A 464 22.90 -16.53 8.68
CA LYS A 464 21.50 -16.25 8.99
C LYS A 464 21.40 -15.05 9.88
N ILE A 465 20.67 -14.04 9.43
CA ILE A 465 20.60 -12.73 10.06
C ILE A 465 19.25 -12.52 10.69
N ALA A 466 19.24 -12.36 12.01
CA ALA A 466 18.06 -11.97 12.78
C ALA A 466 17.91 -10.45 12.76
N SER A 467 16.74 -9.96 12.39
CA SER A 467 16.40 -8.53 12.38
C SER A 467 14.89 -8.35 12.48
N TRP A 468 14.44 -7.13 12.69
CA TRP A 468 13.02 -6.83 12.54
C TRP A 468 12.57 -7.01 11.09
N TRP A 469 11.32 -7.40 10.86
CA TRP A 469 10.78 -7.77 9.54
C TRP A 469 10.91 -6.67 8.47
N ASP A 470 10.99 -5.42 8.86
CA ASP A 470 11.16 -4.30 7.94
C ASP A 470 12.42 -4.42 7.07
N TYR A 471 13.47 -5.07 7.55
CA TYR A 471 14.80 -5.07 6.92
C TYR A 471 15.09 -6.31 6.08
N GLY A 472 14.27 -7.36 6.20
CA GLY A 472 14.53 -8.65 5.58
C GLY A 472 14.75 -8.58 4.07
N TYR A 473 13.93 -7.82 3.34
CA TYR A 473 14.10 -7.67 1.88
C TYR A 473 15.42 -6.99 1.48
N TRP A 474 15.92 -6.07 2.28
CA TRP A 474 17.23 -5.46 2.02
C TRP A 474 18.37 -6.44 2.25
N ILE A 475 18.32 -7.17 3.35
CA ILE A 475 19.34 -8.16 3.70
C ILE A 475 19.39 -9.26 2.63
N THR A 476 18.25 -9.81 2.20
CA THR A 476 18.24 -10.85 1.17
C THR A 476 18.64 -10.34 -0.21
N ALA A 477 18.20 -9.15 -0.61
CA ALA A 477 18.43 -8.64 -1.95
C ALA A 477 19.83 -8.03 -2.16
N LEU A 478 20.35 -7.30 -1.15
CA LEU A 478 21.61 -6.56 -1.28
C LEU A 478 22.80 -7.27 -0.63
N SER A 479 22.61 -7.88 0.54
CA SER A 479 23.68 -8.63 1.19
C SER A 479 23.76 -10.09 0.73
N ASP A 480 22.71 -10.59 0.09
CA ASP A 480 22.59 -11.99 -0.33
C ASP A 480 22.71 -12.98 0.87
N ARG A 481 22.12 -12.60 2.03
CA ARG A 481 22.11 -13.41 3.25
C ARG A 481 20.71 -13.87 3.63
N THR A 482 20.65 -14.96 4.40
CA THR A 482 19.38 -15.57 4.82
C THR A 482 18.74 -14.79 5.97
N THR A 483 17.42 -14.60 5.92
CA THR A 483 16.62 -13.94 6.97
C THR A 483 15.48 -14.81 7.48
N PHE A 484 15.06 -14.58 8.72
CA PHE A 484 13.96 -15.31 9.38
C PHE A 484 12.59 -14.74 9.05
N ILE A 485 12.53 -13.44 8.80
CA ILE A 485 11.30 -12.68 8.55
C ILE A 485 11.58 -11.51 7.61
N ASP A 486 10.58 -11.15 6.80
CA ASP A 486 10.68 -10.02 5.88
C ASP A 486 9.32 -9.29 5.70
N ASN A 487 9.29 -8.29 4.81
CA ASN A 487 8.12 -7.45 4.54
C ASN A 487 6.95 -8.20 3.87
N ALA A 488 7.11 -9.45 3.44
CA ALA A 488 6.00 -10.28 2.96
C ALA A 488 5.02 -10.64 4.08
N THR A 489 5.47 -10.60 5.34
CA THR A 489 4.68 -10.90 6.54
C THR A 489 3.90 -12.21 6.41
N LEU A 490 4.54 -13.28 5.90
CA LEU A 490 3.91 -14.56 5.61
C LEU A 490 3.60 -15.36 6.89
N GLY A 491 4.59 -15.45 7.77
CA GLY A 491 4.50 -16.19 9.02
C GLY A 491 4.32 -15.29 10.22
N THR A 492 3.08 -15.07 10.65
CA THR A 492 2.79 -14.20 11.82
C THR A 492 3.49 -14.72 13.08
N TRP A 493 3.57 -16.06 13.26
CA TRP A 493 4.22 -16.69 14.39
C TRP A 493 5.75 -16.43 14.43
N GLN A 494 6.41 -16.37 13.25
CA GLN A 494 7.85 -16.07 13.17
C GLN A 494 8.14 -14.62 13.57
N ILE A 495 7.29 -13.68 13.11
CA ILE A 495 7.37 -12.26 13.50
C ILE A 495 7.13 -12.12 15.00
N GLN A 496 6.17 -12.85 15.55
CA GLN A 496 5.90 -12.88 16.98
C GLN A 496 7.07 -13.46 17.76
N LYS A 497 7.67 -14.57 17.28
CA LYS A 497 8.86 -15.18 17.90
C LYS A 497 10.01 -14.18 17.95
N MET A 498 10.28 -13.45 16.86
CA MET A 498 11.31 -12.41 16.83
C MET A 498 11.00 -11.27 17.81
N ALA A 499 9.75 -10.79 17.86
CA ALA A 499 9.34 -9.79 18.83
C ALA A 499 9.58 -10.27 20.29
N ASN A 500 9.20 -11.52 20.59
CA ASN A 500 9.47 -12.12 21.90
C ASN A 500 10.96 -12.22 22.23
N ILE A 501 11.80 -12.58 21.25
CA ILE A 501 13.26 -12.60 21.43
C ILE A 501 13.77 -11.21 21.83
N PHE A 502 13.31 -10.16 21.19
CA PHE A 502 13.75 -8.79 21.49
C PHE A 502 13.33 -8.31 22.89
N PHE A 503 12.21 -8.76 23.41
CA PHE A 503 11.72 -8.34 24.73
C PHE A 503 12.03 -9.30 25.87
N ASN A 504 12.61 -10.45 25.59
CA ASN A 504 13.06 -11.38 26.61
C ASN A 504 14.38 -10.94 27.25
N ASN A 505 14.66 -11.55 28.40
CA ASN A 505 15.97 -11.51 29.04
C ASN A 505 17.06 -11.98 28.06
N PRO A 506 18.24 -11.34 28.01
CA PRO A 506 19.30 -11.64 27.06
C PRO A 506 19.73 -13.11 26.99
N ASN A 507 19.82 -13.80 28.12
CA ASN A 507 20.21 -15.21 28.15
C ASN A 507 19.13 -16.11 27.53
N ALA A 508 17.86 -15.85 27.82
CA ALA A 508 16.75 -16.57 27.19
C ALA A 508 16.68 -16.29 25.70
N SER A 509 16.91 -15.04 25.30
CA SER A 509 16.94 -14.64 23.89
C SER A 509 18.10 -15.26 23.12
N PHE A 510 19.27 -15.34 23.76
CA PHE A 510 20.44 -16.03 23.22
C PHE A 510 20.10 -17.49 22.90
N ASN A 511 19.54 -18.23 23.87
CA ASN A 511 19.14 -19.63 23.65
C ASN A 511 18.13 -19.79 22.52
N LEU A 512 17.15 -18.87 22.39
CA LEU A 512 16.15 -18.91 21.31
C LEU A 512 16.79 -18.61 19.94
N LEU A 513 17.75 -17.71 19.86
CA LEU A 513 18.48 -17.39 18.63
C LEU A 513 19.40 -18.55 18.21
N GLU A 514 20.08 -19.18 19.18
CA GLU A 514 20.89 -20.39 18.97
C GLU A 514 20.03 -21.54 18.44
N GLU A 515 18.90 -21.83 19.10
CA GLU A 515 17.94 -22.85 18.65
C GLU A 515 17.44 -22.58 17.22
N TRP A 516 17.26 -21.31 16.90
CA TRP A 516 16.82 -20.90 15.56
C TRP A 516 17.95 -20.90 14.54
N GLY A 517 19.20 -20.96 15.00
CA GLY A 517 20.43 -21.02 14.19
C GLY A 517 20.80 -19.65 13.61
N ALA A 518 20.60 -18.59 14.35
CA ALA A 518 21.00 -17.24 13.95
C ALA A 518 22.50 -17.03 14.18
N ASP A 519 23.19 -16.41 13.21
CA ASP A 519 24.62 -16.10 13.29
C ASP A 519 24.88 -14.64 13.64
N TYR A 520 23.98 -13.74 13.22
CA TYR A 520 24.08 -12.30 13.45
C TYR A 520 22.72 -11.69 13.81
N VAL A 521 22.76 -10.58 14.55
CA VAL A 521 21.60 -9.74 14.84
C VAL A 521 21.88 -8.35 14.28
N VAL A 522 20.92 -7.80 13.52
CA VAL A 522 20.98 -6.46 12.98
C VAL A 522 19.89 -5.61 13.61
N ILE A 523 20.28 -4.47 14.17
CA ILE A 523 19.37 -3.45 14.69
C ILE A 523 19.65 -2.10 14.02
N TYR A 524 18.63 -1.26 13.99
CA TYR A 524 18.67 0.04 13.39
C TYR A 524 18.20 1.09 14.39
N VAL A 525 19.01 2.11 14.63
CA VAL A 525 18.72 3.18 15.58
C VAL A 525 18.84 4.52 14.90
N ALA A 526 17.86 5.38 15.12
CA ALA A 526 17.86 6.72 14.56
C ALA A 526 17.61 7.77 15.66
N GLY A 527 18.29 8.90 15.54
CA GLY A 527 18.21 9.97 16.51
C GLY A 527 19.00 11.20 16.13
N ASN A 528 19.18 12.09 17.10
CA ASN A 528 19.95 13.32 16.94
C ASN A 528 21.01 13.40 18.04
N LYS A 529 22.25 13.76 17.65
CA LYS A 529 23.29 14.15 18.56
C LYS A 529 23.10 15.63 18.89
N ILE A 530 22.77 15.93 20.12
CA ILE A 530 22.45 17.31 20.55
C ILE A 530 23.66 17.98 21.23
N PRO A 531 23.69 19.34 21.25
CA PRO A 531 24.69 20.07 22.01
C PRO A 531 24.60 19.79 23.51
N GLY A 532 25.75 19.68 24.16
CA GLY A 532 25.87 19.38 25.55
C GLY A 532 26.65 18.09 25.79
N ASP A 533 26.97 17.82 27.04
CA ASP A 533 27.60 16.58 27.46
C ASP A 533 26.98 16.11 28.78
N TYR A 534 27.10 14.81 29.02
CA TYR A 534 26.83 14.17 30.31
C TYR A 534 28.12 13.54 30.79
N LEU A 535 28.71 14.11 31.81
CA LEU A 535 30.03 13.69 32.36
C LEU A 535 31.16 13.69 31.32
N GLY A 536 31.08 14.58 30.31
CA GLY A 536 32.04 14.67 29.21
C GLY A 536 31.69 13.83 27.97
N GLU A 537 30.61 13.04 28.01
CA GLU A 537 30.15 12.22 26.90
C GLU A 537 29.07 12.94 26.06
N PRO A 538 29.05 12.76 24.74
CA PRO A 538 28.01 13.33 23.88
C PRO A 538 26.61 12.81 24.22
N ILE A 539 25.63 13.69 24.09
CA ILE A 539 24.22 13.39 24.38
C ILE A 539 23.45 13.08 23.11
N TYR A 540 22.57 12.08 23.17
CA TYR A 540 21.76 11.62 22.07
C TYR A 540 20.27 11.65 22.44
N LEU A 541 19.45 12.17 21.54
CA LEU A 541 17.98 12.02 21.55
C LEU A 541 17.60 10.91 20.58
N LEU A 542 17.09 9.82 21.10
CA LEU A 542 16.59 8.69 20.32
C LEU A 542 15.12 8.92 19.96
N GLY A 543 14.62 8.23 18.92
CA GLY A 543 13.22 8.33 18.48
C GLY A 543 13.07 8.81 17.04
N GLY A 544 14.07 8.54 16.21
CA GLY A 544 14.09 8.94 14.80
C GLY A 544 13.45 7.95 13.81
N GLY A 545 12.76 6.90 14.28
CA GLY A 545 12.09 5.91 13.43
C GLY A 545 12.86 4.61 13.25
N GLY A 546 13.94 4.38 14.01
CA GLY A 546 14.61 3.08 14.13
C GLY A 546 13.86 2.09 15.02
N ASP A 547 14.53 1.02 15.45
CA ASP A 547 13.92 -0.01 16.28
C ASP A 547 13.52 0.53 17.67
N GLU A 548 14.23 1.57 18.16
CA GLU A 548 13.87 2.30 19.39
C GLU A 548 12.47 2.96 19.31
N SER A 549 11.97 3.25 18.10
CA SER A 549 10.66 3.90 17.88
C SER A 549 9.55 2.88 17.61
N LYS A 550 9.89 1.62 17.31
CA LYS A 550 8.92 0.57 16.95
C LYS A 550 8.47 -0.27 18.15
N LEU A 551 8.97 0.03 19.33
CA LEU A 551 8.79 -0.77 20.55
C LEU A 551 7.35 -1.12 20.87
N ILE A 552 6.43 -0.15 20.76
CA ILE A 552 5.01 -0.39 21.07
C ILE A 552 4.40 -1.45 20.13
N TRP A 553 4.78 -1.44 18.86
CA TRP A 553 4.27 -2.40 17.89
C TRP A 553 4.90 -3.77 18.06
N MET A 554 6.22 -3.83 18.26
CA MET A 554 6.93 -5.07 18.58
C MET A 554 6.32 -5.73 19.82
N LEU A 555 6.09 -4.94 20.89
CA LEU A 555 5.53 -5.42 22.14
C LEU A 555 4.09 -5.91 21.99
N LYS A 556 3.25 -5.18 21.26
CA LYS A 556 1.87 -5.62 20.98
C LYS A 556 1.83 -6.91 20.13
N ILE A 557 2.76 -7.05 19.20
CA ILE A 557 2.88 -8.25 18.37
C ILE A 557 3.36 -9.43 19.24
N SER A 558 4.35 -9.23 20.13
CA SER A 558 4.84 -10.27 21.02
C SER A 558 3.78 -10.84 21.94
N GLN A 559 2.78 -10.04 22.31
CA GLN A 559 1.71 -10.41 23.24
C GLN A 559 0.47 -11.01 22.57
N ASN A 560 0.42 -11.03 21.25
CA ASN A 560 -0.72 -11.61 20.52
C ASN A 560 -0.49 -13.14 20.37
N PRO A 561 -1.14 -14.00 21.18
CA PRO A 561 -0.88 -15.44 21.15
C PRO A 561 -1.46 -16.04 19.87
N ILE A 562 -0.57 -16.51 19.01
CA ILE A 562 -0.91 -17.24 17.78
C ILE A 562 -0.19 -18.57 17.74
N ASP A 563 -0.84 -19.60 17.19
CA ASP A 563 -0.20 -20.88 16.94
C ASP A 563 0.70 -20.85 15.69
N ILE A 564 1.37 -21.95 15.41
CA ILE A 564 2.24 -22.11 14.23
C ILE A 564 1.47 -21.92 12.92
N GLN A 565 0.14 -22.13 12.93
CA GLN A 565 -0.73 -21.92 11.78
C GLN A 565 -1.29 -20.49 11.70
N GLY A 566 -0.96 -19.61 12.65
CA GLY A 566 -1.43 -18.24 12.70
C GLY A 566 -2.84 -18.05 13.29
N ASN A 567 -3.37 -19.05 13.99
CA ASN A 567 -4.65 -18.95 14.68
C ASN A 567 -4.48 -18.31 16.06
N ASP A 568 -5.46 -17.51 16.47
CA ASP A 568 -5.49 -16.90 17.80
C ASP A 568 -5.73 -17.98 18.87
N ILE A 569 -4.73 -18.18 19.77
CA ILE A 569 -4.79 -19.12 20.89
C ILE A 569 -5.05 -18.42 22.23
N SER A 570 -5.52 -17.17 22.22
CA SER A 570 -5.81 -16.39 23.43
C SER A 570 -6.79 -17.05 24.40
N SER A 571 -7.55 -18.04 23.93
CA SER A 571 -8.50 -18.82 24.74
C SER A 571 -7.89 -20.03 25.47
N SER A 572 -6.66 -20.44 25.13
CA SER A 572 -5.98 -21.55 25.79
C SER A 572 -5.09 -21.03 26.92
N SER A 573 -5.55 -21.17 28.13
CA SER A 573 -4.96 -20.98 29.45
C SER A 573 -3.44 -20.78 29.53
N ALA A 574 -3.05 -19.68 30.20
CA ALA A 574 -1.72 -19.42 30.82
C ALA A 574 -0.61 -18.78 30.00
N THR A 575 -0.93 -17.88 29.08
CA THR A 575 0.07 -16.87 28.68
C THR A 575 -0.01 -15.69 29.65
N THR A 576 0.98 -15.58 30.50
CA THR A 576 1.17 -14.39 31.36
C THR A 576 1.60 -13.24 30.43
N PHE A 577 0.65 -12.40 30.03
CA PHE A 577 0.95 -11.18 29.28
C PHE A 577 1.77 -10.26 30.19
N LEU A 578 2.97 -9.91 29.75
CA LEU A 578 3.76 -8.89 30.41
C LEU A 578 3.02 -7.53 30.26
N PRO A 579 2.76 -6.81 31.34
CA PRO A 579 2.04 -5.54 31.24
C PRO A 579 2.84 -4.55 30.39
N LEU A 580 2.22 -3.88 29.43
CA LEU A 580 2.84 -2.83 28.60
C LEU A 580 3.59 -1.79 29.45
N THR A 581 3.06 -1.47 30.62
CA THR A 581 3.63 -0.54 31.61
C THR A 581 4.97 -0.99 32.21
N GLN A 582 5.39 -2.24 32.01
CA GLN A 582 6.71 -2.70 32.39
C GLN A 582 7.79 -2.17 31.42
N PHE A 583 7.46 -2.07 30.14
CA PHE A 583 8.41 -1.71 29.07
C PHE A 583 8.29 -0.26 28.61
N LEU A 584 7.09 0.32 28.70
CA LEU A 584 6.78 1.66 28.26
C LEU A 584 6.15 2.49 29.38
N ASN A 585 6.50 3.77 29.40
CA ASN A 585 5.91 4.75 30.30
C ASN A 585 4.43 5.03 29.95
N GLN A 586 3.76 5.89 30.71
CA GLN A 586 2.33 6.19 30.55
C GLN A 586 1.96 6.81 29.21
N ASP A 587 2.92 7.40 28.47
CA ASP A 587 2.73 7.90 27.11
C ASP A 587 2.65 6.78 26.08
N ALA A 588 2.93 5.54 26.48
CA ALA A 588 3.00 4.35 25.63
C ALA A 588 4.01 4.49 24.46
N ILE A 589 4.99 5.36 24.59
CA ILE A 589 6.02 5.66 23.58
C ILE A 589 7.42 5.53 24.21
N THR A 590 7.64 6.20 25.35
CA THR A 590 8.96 6.30 26.00
C THR A 590 9.29 5.02 26.75
N PRO A 591 10.45 4.39 26.48
CA PRO A 591 10.86 3.15 27.16
C PRO A 591 11.13 3.38 28.66
N THR A 592 10.90 2.36 29.48
CA THR A 592 11.23 2.34 30.89
C THR A 592 12.68 1.88 31.13
N ASP A 593 13.20 2.08 32.37
CA ASP A 593 14.49 1.54 32.77
C ASP A 593 14.55 0.02 32.65
N TYR A 594 13.43 -0.67 32.88
CA TYR A 594 13.33 -2.12 32.69
C TYR A 594 13.65 -2.53 31.26
N PHE A 595 13.07 -1.82 30.26
CA PHE A 595 13.36 -2.10 28.86
C PHE A 595 14.86 -1.99 28.56
N TRP A 596 15.50 -0.91 28.99
CA TRP A 596 16.93 -0.65 28.74
C TRP A 596 17.86 -1.67 29.39
N ASN A 597 17.52 -2.14 30.60
CA ASN A 597 18.42 -2.94 31.41
C ASN A 597 18.13 -4.45 31.34
N GLU A 598 16.90 -4.86 31.07
CA GLU A 598 16.49 -6.26 31.22
C GLU A 598 16.10 -6.94 29.89
N THR A 599 15.92 -6.19 28.79
CA THR A 599 15.55 -6.79 27.49
C THR A 599 16.76 -6.92 26.57
N LEU A 600 16.71 -7.92 25.65
CA LEU A 600 17.76 -8.07 24.63
C LEU A 600 17.86 -6.80 23.76
N LEU A 601 16.74 -6.30 23.23
CA LEU A 601 16.75 -5.12 22.36
C LEU A 601 17.30 -3.90 23.07
N GLY A 602 16.90 -3.66 24.33
CA GLY A 602 17.42 -2.57 25.15
C GLY A 602 18.93 -2.66 25.38
N LYS A 603 19.48 -3.89 25.44
CA LYS A 603 20.92 -4.10 25.58
C LYS A 603 21.68 -4.03 24.25
N LEU A 604 21.06 -4.45 23.14
CA LEU A 604 21.65 -4.32 21.80
C LEU A 604 21.65 -2.87 21.30
N ILE A 605 20.71 -2.03 21.73
CA ILE A 605 20.79 -0.60 21.49
C ILE A 605 21.95 -0.03 22.32
N PRO A 606 23.05 0.45 21.67
CA PRO A 606 24.31 0.76 22.36
C PRO A 606 24.25 2.13 23.05
N PHE A 607 23.16 2.37 23.78
CA PHE A 607 22.92 3.61 24.51
C PHE A 607 22.42 3.33 25.92
N LYS A 608 22.77 4.21 26.84
CA LYS A 608 22.28 4.22 28.20
C LYS A 608 21.43 5.46 28.44
N LEU A 609 20.24 5.26 28.96
CA LEU A 609 19.38 6.36 29.39
C LEU A 609 20.03 7.10 30.58
N VAL A 610 20.13 8.42 30.45
CA VAL A 610 20.71 9.28 31.51
C VAL A 610 19.73 10.35 31.98
N GLY A 611 18.58 10.49 31.35
CA GLY A 611 17.54 11.44 31.74
C GLY A 611 16.53 11.69 30.64
N TYR A 612 15.77 12.76 30.79
CA TYR A 612 14.70 13.14 29.89
C TYR A 612 14.80 14.63 29.55
N TYR A 613 14.65 14.97 28.28
CA TYR A 613 14.73 16.33 27.75
C TYR A 613 13.35 16.86 27.39
N ASP A 614 13.01 18.03 27.90
CA ASP A 614 11.77 18.72 27.55
C ASP A 614 12.05 19.75 26.45
N VAL A 615 11.49 19.50 25.28
CA VAL A 615 11.70 20.34 24.08
C VAL A 615 11.15 21.77 24.26
N ASN A 616 10.14 21.96 25.11
CA ASN A 616 9.53 23.27 25.31
C ASN A 616 10.32 24.16 26.27
N THR A 617 10.94 23.55 27.27
CA THR A 617 11.73 24.27 28.31
C THR A 617 13.22 24.24 28.04
N GLU A 618 13.67 23.40 27.10
CA GLU A 618 15.08 23.11 26.79
C GLU A 618 15.91 22.66 28.03
N LEU A 619 15.23 22.00 28.99
CA LEU A 619 15.86 21.50 30.21
C LEU A 619 15.85 19.98 30.27
N SER A 620 16.87 19.42 30.92
CA SER A 620 16.98 17.97 31.24
C SER A 620 16.48 17.68 32.64
N TYR A 621 15.88 16.49 32.81
CA TYR A 621 15.28 16.01 34.04
C TYR A 621 15.62 14.53 34.26
N ASP A 622 15.75 14.12 35.52
CA ASP A 622 16.01 12.73 35.88
C ASP A 622 14.75 11.85 35.85
N ILE A 623 13.58 12.47 35.83
CA ILE A 623 12.30 11.78 35.94
C ILE A 623 11.49 12.02 34.66
N TRP A 624 10.90 10.96 34.12
CA TRP A 624 10.00 11.04 33.01
C TRP A 624 8.72 11.84 33.36
N SER A 625 8.24 12.60 32.36
CA SER A 625 6.95 13.29 32.38
C SER A 625 6.44 13.39 30.94
N PRO A 626 5.11 13.40 30.70
CA PRO A 626 4.56 13.57 29.36
C PRO A 626 5.15 14.76 28.61
N GLY A 627 5.59 14.52 27.36
CA GLY A 627 6.23 15.53 26.51
C GLY A 627 7.77 15.58 26.63
N ARG A 628 8.37 14.81 27.51
CA ARG A 628 9.83 14.67 27.61
C ARG A 628 10.35 13.51 26.79
N LEU A 629 11.45 13.74 26.07
CA LEU A 629 12.13 12.73 25.24
C LEU A 629 13.29 12.09 26.02
N PRO A 630 13.59 10.80 25.83
CA PRO A 630 14.70 10.13 26.48
C PRO A 630 16.03 10.70 25.99
N VAL A 631 16.91 11.04 26.92
CA VAL A 631 18.29 11.47 26.68
C VAL A 631 19.23 10.32 27.03
N SER A 632 20.11 10.00 26.11
CA SER A 632 21.01 8.87 26.23
C SER A 632 22.45 9.27 25.93
N VAL A 633 23.40 8.51 26.49
CA VAL A 633 24.82 8.52 26.16
C VAL A 633 25.19 7.20 25.52
N LEU A 634 26.30 7.16 24.79
CA LEU A 634 26.81 5.92 24.22
C LEU A 634 27.20 4.95 25.35
N ASP A 635 26.74 3.71 25.24
CA ASP A 635 27.06 2.64 26.18
C ASP A 635 26.98 1.29 25.44
N ILE A 636 28.10 0.84 24.89
CA ILE A 636 28.22 -0.44 24.22
C ILE A 636 28.31 -1.54 25.28
N LYS A 637 27.26 -2.34 25.37
CA LYS A 637 27.11 -3.37 26.41
C LYS A 637 27.71 -4.72 26.00
N TYR A 638 27.95 -4.91 24.72
CA TYR A 638 28.45 -6.15 24.12
C TYR A 638 29.54 -5.85 23.09
N ASP A 639 30.78 -5.79 23.52
CA ASP A 639 31.95 -5.53 22.66
C ASP A 639 33.09 -6.54 22.85
N SER A 640 32.94 -7.47 23.80
CA SER A 640 33.93 -8.51 24.10
C SER A 640 33.62 -9.81 23.33
N ASP A 641 34.69 -10.55 22.99
CA ASP A 641 34.57 -11.90 22.43
C ASP A 641 34.02 -12.93 23.43
N GLU A 642 33.94 -12.58 24.71
CA GLU A 642 33.40 -13.42 25.79
C GLU A 642 31.88 -13.18 25.98
N ASP A 643 31.33 -12.10 25.40
CA ASP A 643 29.91 -11.78 25.50
C ASP A 643 29.05 -12.70 24.60
N PRO A 644 27.75 -12.88 24.90
CA PRO A 644 26.82 -13.64 24.01
C PRO A 644 26.64 -13.00 22.67
N PHE A 645 26.80 -11.68 22.58
CA PHE A 645 26.73 -10.88 21.35
C PHE A 645 27.97 -9.98 21.29
N GLN A 646 28.53 -9.81 20.09
CA GLN A 646 29.69 -8.93 19.89
C GLN A 646 29.34 -7.90 18.81
N LEU A 647 29.48 -6.60 19.11
CA LEU A 647 29.34 -5.55 18.11
C LEU A 647 30.49 -5.62 17.11
N VAL A 648 30.21 -6.00 15.86
CA VAL A 648 31.23 -6.16 14.82
C VAL A 648 31.21 -5.07 13.77
N TYR A 649 30.11 -4.31 13.67
CA TYR A 649 29.98 -3.22 12.70
C TYR A 649 29.01 -2.14 13.18
N THR A 650 29.37 -0.90 12.84
CA THR A 650 28.57 0.31 13.06
C THR A 650 28.64 1.17 11.80
N SER A 651 27.51 1.61 11.27
CA SER A 651 27.47 2.41 10.05
C SER A 651 27.95 3.86 10.27
N PRO A 652 28.42 4.57 9.21
CA PRO A 652 29.22 5.78 9.34
C PRO A 652 28.56 6.99 10.00
N SER A 653 27.23 7.16 9.85
CA SER A 653 26.55 8.35 10.40
C SER A 653 26.68 8.47 11.92
N PHE A 654 26.98 7.36 12.59
CA PHE A 654 27.24 7.34 14.02
C PHE A 654 28.41 8.27 14.44
N ASN A 655 29.40 8.41 13.58
CA ASN A 655 30.59 9.24 13.80
C ASN A 655 30.40 10.70 13.35
N GLU A 656 29.21 11.08 12.87
CA GLU A 656 28.97 12.43 12.36
C GLU A 656 28.79 13.51 13.44
N LYS A 657 28.85 14.78 12.97
CA LYS A 657 28.94 15.99 13.79
C LYS A 657 27.66 16.27 14.59
N LEU A 658 27.83 17.05 15.69
CA LEU A 658 26.76 17.65 16.48
C LEU A 658 25.65 18.30 15.60
N ASN A 659 24.40 18.19 16.05
CA ASN A 659 23.19 18.73 15.40
C ASN A 659 22.81 18.11 14.05
N LYS A 660 23.39 16.95 13.73
CA LYS A 660 22.92 16.17 12.58
C LYS A 660 22.20 14.91 13.03
N PRO A 661 21.14 14.52 12.34
CA PRO A 661 20.51 13.23 12.58
C PRO A 661 21.50 12.12 12.22
N PHE A 662 21.47 11.04 13.00
CA PHE A 662 22.14 9.78 12.68
C PHE A 662 21.08 8.69 12.42
N THR A 663 21.44 7.75 11.57
CA THR A 663 20.56 6.67 11.10
C THR A 663 21.36 5.39 11.07
N THR A 664 21.84 4.96 12.24
CA THR A 664 22.90 3.96 12.36
C THR A 664 22.37 2.54 12.36
N VAL A 665 23.04 1.69 11.58
CA VAL A 665 22.87 0.22 11.57
C VAL A 665 23.99 -0.39 12.40
N PHE A 666 23.60 -1.22 13.36
CA PHE A 666 24.52 -1.99 14.22
C PHE A 666 24.38 -3.47 13.87
N VAL A 667 25.54 -4.14 13.69
CA VAL A 667 25.61 -5.58 13.42
C VAL A 667 26.32 -6.26 14.58
N TYR A 668 25.62 -7.20 15.20
CA TYR A 668 26.16 -8.03 16.28
C TYR A 668 26.37 -9.45 15.78
N LYS A 669 27.54 -10.02 16.06
CA LYS A 669 27.81 -11.44 15.87
C LYS A 669 27.36 -12.22 17.10
N ILE A 670 26.72 -13.36 16.93
CA ILE A 670 26.35 -14.27 18.01
C ILE A 670 27.54 -15.16 18.33
N ASN A 671 27.89 -15.26 19.61
CA ASN A 671 28.99 -16.08 20.07
C ASN A 671 28.52 -17.50 20.39
N HIS A 672 28.56 -18.40 19.45
CA HIS A 672 28.15 -19.80 19.60
C HIS A 672 28.94 -20.61 20.64
N ASN A 673 30.04 -20.06 21.15
CA ASN A 673 30.81 -20.67 22.23
C ASN A 673 30.43 -20.16 23.64
N TYR A 674 29.51 -19.17 23.71
CA TYR A 674 29.06 -18.62 24.98
C TYR A 674 28.23 -19.66 25.75
N ILE A 675 28.54 -19.83 27.01
CA ILE A 675 27.80 -20.72 27.91
C ILE A 675 26.97 -19.87 28.87
N VAL A 676 25.65 -20.03 28.77
CA VAL A 676 24.72 -19.35 29.69
C VAL A 676 24.95 -19.88 31.10
N GLU A 677 25.43 -19.03 32.00
CA GLU A 677 25.49 -19.35 33.44
C GLU A 677 24.06 -19.45 34.00
N ASN A 678 23.72 -20.61 34.58
CA ASN A 678 22.41 -20.93 35.14
C ASN A 678 22.13 -20.14 36.43
#